data_6618fb7a5e3fb2364c466d65d420f722
#
_entry.id   6618fb7a5e3fb2364c466d65d420f722
#
_cell.length_a   1.000
_cell.length_b   1.000
_cell.length_c   1.000
_cell.angle_alpha   90.00
_cell.angle_beta   90.00
_cell.angle_gamma   90.00
#
_symmetry.space_group_name_H-M   'P 1'
#
loop_
_entity.id
_entity.type
_entity.pdbx_description
1 polymer ?
#
loop_
_entity_poly.entity_id
_entity_poly.type
_entity_poly.pdbx_seq_one_letter_code
_entity_poly.pdbx_strand_id
1 'polypeptide(L)'
;MEQIMKNAIDVDHLTIRFSLANQKVNNLKEYTIRKLKHELTFQEFLALQDVDLHVKPGEAWGLIGTNGSGKSTLLKTIAGIIKPYKGTVKVRGKIAPMIELGAGFDQELTARENIFLNGAVLGHSREFMEEHFDEIVEFAELGHFLDSPIKNFSSGMKARLGFSVATMVDPDVLIIDEVLAVGDARFRRRCNDRMEQMLSGGTTLLFVSHNINDVQRLCDHVLWLDHGQVMMSGDTEPICNAYMTREDKVYAFDWKVREDRKKLEADEHFDYLIAGAGLYGAVFANEARRYGKKVLVIERRDHVGGNIYTEHREGINVHRYGAHIFHTSDKKVWDYVNQFAEFNNYINTPIARWHDEIYNLPFNMNTFSRMWGVRTPQEAKDKIRQQIEALHISEPENLEEQALSLVGTDVYEKLIKGYTEKQWGRDCRSLPAFIIKRIPLRFTYDNNYFNDRYQGIPVGGYTQIIQKMLSGARILTGTDYRTFIKERPDIADKIVFTGPIDEFFDYSLGHLEYRTVRFEDETLDVEDYQGSAVVNYTDRETPWTRIIEHKHFEFGHQPKTIISREYPMEWKPGMEPYYPVNDEKNTALYEQYRALSQEPEIKNKVIFGGRLGTYRYYNMDQVIAAALEDAEKEFRRRKEEPL
;
A
#
# COMPACT_ATOMS: atom_id res chain seq x y z
N MET A 1 45.92 16.74 29.89
CA MET A 1 45.14 15.49 30.09
C MET A 1 43.82 15.69 29.34
N GLU A 2 43.71 15.17 28.14
CA GLU A 2 42.46 15.13 27.43
C GLU A 2 41.46 14.27 28.22
N GLN A 3 40.40 14.91 28.71
CA GLN A 3 39.27 14.15 29.24
C GLN A 3 38.70 13.34 28.08
N ILE A 4 38.87 12.03 28.06
CA ILE A 4 38.19 11.13 27.13
C ILE A 4 36.69 11.35 27.33
N MET A 5 36.06 12.10 26.45
CA MET A 5 34.62 12.30 26.47
C MET A 5 33.97 10.92 26.29
N LYS A 6 33.24 10.46 27.30
CA LYS A 6 32.51 9.20 27.25
C LYS A 6 31.33 9.36 26.31
N ASN A 7 31.12 8.41 25.41
CA ASN A 7 29.97 8.41 24.50
C ASN A 7 28.64 8.49 25.26
N ALA A 8 27.63 9.11 24.66
CA ALA A 8 26.26 9.09 25.15
C ALA A 8 25.64 7.69 24.99
N ILE A 9 25.96 7.02 23.88
CA ILE A 9 25.51 5.66 23.61
C ILE A 9 26.72 4.82 23.20
N ASP A 10 26.90 3.67 23.86
CA ASP A 10 27.86 2.63 23.49
C ASP A 10 27.13 1.33 23.25
N VAL A 11 27.22 0.80 22.04
CA VAL A 11 26.75 -0.54 21.64
C VAL A 11 27.95 -1.31 21.16
N ASP A 12 28.28 -2.40 21.86
CA ASP A 12 29.47 -3.24 21.58
C ASP A 12 29.03 -4.66 21.25
N HIS A 13 29.34 -5.14 20.04
CA HIS A 13 29.12 -6.51 19.57
C HIS A 13 27.71 -7.04 19.79
N LEU A 14 26.71 -6.19 19.53
CA LEU A 14 25.31 -6.46 19.85
C LEU A 14 24.73 -7.54 18.92
N THR A 15 24.22 -8.60 19.53
CA THR A 15 23.45 -9.65 18.84
C THR A 15 22.10 -9.83 19.52
N ILE A 16 21.01 -9.77 18.72
CA ILE A 16 19.64 -10.02 19.18
C ILE A 16 19.08 -11.24 18.48
N ARG A 17 18.60 -12.20 19.30
CA ARG A 17 17.99 -13.44 18.83
C ARG A 17 16.55 -13.55 19.31
N PHE A 18 15.64 -13.85 18.38
CA PHE A 18 14.27 -14.24 18.68
C PHE A 18 14.06 -15.72 18.42
N SER A 19 13.26 -16.36 19.28
CA SER A 19 12.84 -17.74 19.12
C SER A 19 11.36 -17.76 18.76
N LEU A 20 11.04 -18.13 17.53
CA LEU A 20 9.69 -18.19 16.99
C LEU A 20 9.20 -19.63 17.06
N ALA A 21 8.09 -19.88 17.76
CA ALA A 21 7.44 -21.18 17.73
C ALA A 21 6.77 -21.39 16.35
N ASN A 22 7.06 -22.50 15.69
CA ASN A 22 6.51 -22.82 14.36
C ASN A 22 4.99 -23.08 14.39
N GLN A 23 4.37 -23.11 15.57
CA GLN A 23 2.93 -23.33 15.74
C GLN A 23 2.34 -22.31 16.71
N LYS A 24 1.18 -21.74 16.39
CA LYS A 24 0.46 -20.87 17.32
C LYS A 24 0.00 -21.68 18.53
N VAL A 25 0.39 -21.22 19.71
CA VAL A 25 -0.08 -21.77 21.00
C VAL A 25 -0.95 -20.71 21.65
N ASN A 26 -2.23 -21.04 21.88
CA ASN A 26 -3.21 -20.05 22.30
C ASN A 26 -3.33 -19.87 23.83
N ASN A 27 -2.73 -20.78 24.63
CA ASN A 27 -2.76 -20.67 26.08
C ASN A 27 -1.58 -21.41 26.74
N LEU A 28 -1.31 -21.05 28.00
CA LEU A 28 -0.18 -21.58 28.77
C LEU A 28 -0.27 -23.09 29.01
N LYS A 29 -1.47 -23.64 29.11
CA LYS A 29 -1.72 -25.07 29.34
C LYS A 29 -1.35 -25.89 28.09
N GLU A 30 -1.71 -25.41 26.92
CA GLU A 30 -1.36 -26.02 25.63
C GLU A 30 0.16 -25.95 25.38
N TYR A 31 0.77 -24.81 25.70
CA TYR A 31 2.25 -24.64 25.66
C TYR A 31 2.96 -25.70 26.49
N THR A 32 2.52 -25.88 27.73
CA THR A 32 3.17 -26.84 28.68
C THR A 32 3.01 -28.28 28.20
N ILE A 33 1.82 -28.66 27.70
CA ILE A 33 1.54 -30.01 27.20
C ILE A 33 2.36 -30.31 25.95
N ARG A 34 2.42 -29.39 24.99
CA ARG A 34 3.19 -29.57 23.76
C ARG A 34 4.70 -29.56 24.01
N LYS A 35 5.17 -28.74 24.94
CA LYS A 35 6.58 -28.73 25.36
C LYS A 35 7.00 -30.08 26.00
N LEU A 36 6.15 -30.65 26.84
CA LEU A 36 6.37 -31.97 27.43
C LEU A 36 6.34 -33.10 26.40
N LYS A 37 5.57 -32.96 25.33
CA LYS A 37 5.50 -33.94 24.24
C LYS A 37 6.58 -33.75 23.17
N HIS A 38 7.49 -32.78 23.30
CA HIS A 38 8.52 -32.41 22.31
C HIS A 38 7.94 -32.04 20.91
N GLU A 39 6.69 -31.60 20.87
CA GLU A 39 5.99 -31.22 19.62
C GLU A 39 6.26 -29.76 19.22
N LEU A 40 6.87 -28.92 20.09
CA LEU A 40 7.21 -27.55 19.80
C LEU A 40 8.60 -27.47 19.18
N THR A 41 8.64 -27.14 17.90
CA THR A 41 9.89 -26.75 17.23
C THR A 41 9.99 -25.23 17.20
N PHE A 42 11.15 -24.71 17.57
CA PHE A 42 11.45 -23.28 17.56
C PHE A 42 12.43 -23.00 16.43
N GLN A 43 12.10 -21.99 15.63
CA GLN A 43 13.04 -21.45 14.66
C GLN A 43 13.71 -20.23 15.27
N GLU A 44 15.03 -20.27 15.36
CA GLU A 44 15.82 -19.13 15.83
C GLU A 44 16.02 -18.14 14.69
N PHE A 45 15.78 -16.87 14.96
CA PHE A 45 15.99 -15.78 14.05
C PHE A 45 16.90 -14.74 14.69
N LEU A 46 18.01 -14.40 14.02
CA LEU A 46 18.92 -13.35 14.43
C LEU A 46 18.44 -12.02 13.81
N ALA A 47 17.91 -11.16 14.65
CA ALA A 47 17.41 -9.85 14.23
C ALA A 47 18.54 -8.81 14.12
N LEU A 48 19.59 -8.95 14.94
CA LEU A 48 20.82 -8.18 14.86
C LEU A 48 22.00 -9.12 15.06
N GLN A 49 23.11 -8.89 14.35
CA GLN A 49 24.29 -9.72 14.34
C GLN A 49 25.54 -8.85 14.41
N ASP A 50 26.22 -8.88 15.57
CA ASP A 50 27.51 -8.22 15.79
C ASP A 50 27.52 -6.73 15.42
N VAL A 51 26.56 -5.97 15.95
CA VAL A 51 26.36 -4.55 15.66
C VAL A 51 27.13 -3.68 16.65
N ASP A 52 27.93 -2.75 16.14
CA ASP A 52 28.64 -1.73 16.91
C ASP A 52 28.10 -0.34 16.56
N LEU A 53 27.88 0.50 17.59
CA LEU A 53 27.46 1.90 17.43
C LEU A 53 27.95 2.74 18.62
N HIS A 54 28.70 3.80 18.33
CA HIS A 54 29.23 4.72 19.34
C HIS A 54 28.81 6.14 19.01
N VAL A 55 27.94 6.74 19.84
CA VAL A 55 27.38 8.06 19.64
C VAL A 55 27.90 9.01 20.72
N LYS A 56 28.50 10.13 20.33
CA LYS A 56 28.94 11.14 21.27
C LYS A 56 27.80 12.05 21.73
N PRO A 57 27.91 12.69 22.88
CA PRO A 57 26.94 13.68 23.32
C PRO A 57 26.74 14.79 22.27
N GLY A 58 25.45 15.08 21.94
CA GLY A 58 25.07 16.12 20.98
C GLY A 58 25.13 15.71 19.51
N GLU A 59 25.59 14.48 19.17
CA GLU A 59 25.54 13.99 17.79
C GLU A 59 24.13 13.51 17.41
N ALA A 60 23.73 13.77 16.15
CA ALA A 60 22.51 13.25 15.55
C ALA A 60 22.83 12.09 14.59
N TRP A 61 22.30 10.90 14.88
CA TRP A 61 22.53 9.67 14.10
C TRP A 61 21.25 9.17 13.46
N GLY A 62 21.29 8.99 12.13
CA GLY A 62 20.24 8.36 11.34
C GLY A 62 20.43 6.84 11.26
N LEU A 63 19.35 6.06 11.39
CA LEU A 63 19.35 4.62 11.12
C LEU A 63 18.57 4.38 9.84
N ILE A 64 19.23 3.88 8.79
CA ILE A 64 18.62 3.58 7.49
C ILE A 64 18.73 2.09 7.16
N GLY A 65 17.90 1.65 6.22
CA GLY A 65 17.85 0.25 5.76
C GLY A 65 16.42 -0.18 5.45
N THR A 66 16.29 -1.30 4.75
CA THR A 66 14.99 -1.86 4.35
C THR A 66 14.13 -2.30 5.55
N ASN A 67 12.83 -2.54 5.32
CA ASN A 67 11.95 -3.09 6.35
C ASN A 67 12.44 -4.47 6.79
N GLY A 68 12.45 -4.70 8.10
CA GLY A 68 13.02 -5.93 8.68
C GLY A 68 14.54 -5.95 8.80
N SER A 69 15.27 -4.88 8.46
CA SER A 69 16.73 -4.82 8.59
C SER A 69 17.24 -4.76 10.05
N GLY A 70 16.35 -4.55 11.04
CA GLY A 70 16.70 -4.55 12.46
C GLY A 70 16.68 -3.17 13.13
N LYS A 71 16.36 -2.07 12.43
CA LYS A 71 16.36 -0.69 12.98
C LYS A 71 15.56 -0.54 14.27
N SER A 72 14.27 -0.86 14.25
CA SER A 72 13.40 -0.77 15.44
C SER A 72 13.83 -1.74 16.56
N THR A 73 14.45 -2.89 16.21
CA THR A 73 15.03 -3.80 17.19
C THR A 73 16.23 -3.15 17.89
N LEU A 74 17.10 -2.48 17.14
CA LEU A 74 18.23 -1.73 17.69
C LEU A 74 17.77 -0.60 18.61
N LEU A 75 16.80 0.23 18.17
CA LEU A 75 16.23 1.29 19.00
C LEU A 75 15.61 0.76 20.29
N LYS A 76 14.79 -0.30 20.22
CA LYS A 76 14.17 -0.94 21.41
C LYS A 76 15.23 -1.53 22.35
N THR A 77 16.36 -1.99 21.83
CA THR A 77 17.47 -2.49 22.65
C THR A 77 18.21 -1.34 23.35
N ILE A 78 18.48 -0.24 22.64
CA ILE A 78 19.10 0.97 23.20
C ILE A 78 18.18 1.61 24.26
N ALA A 79 16.87 1.62 24.03
CA ALA A 79 15.88 2.08 25.00
C ALA A 79 15.69 1.12 26.21
N GLY A 80 16.41 -0.01 26.26
CA GLY A 80 16.34 -0.97 27.37
C GLY A 80 15.09 -1.87 27.35
N ILE A 81 14.28 -1.85 26.30
CA ILE A 81 13.06 -2.66 26.14
C ILE A 81 13.41 -4.13 25.80
N ILE A 82 14.44 -4.34 24.97
CA ILE A 82 14.91 -5.67 24.56
C ILE A 82 16.29 -5.93 25.18
N LYS A 83 16.48 -7.09 25.79
CA LYS A 83 17.78 -7.48 26.35
C LYS A 83 18.66 -8.13 25.28
N PRO A 84 19.96 -7.76 25.21
CA PRO A 84 20.93 -8.40 24.34
C PRO A 84 21.05 -9.90 24.56
N TYR A 85 21.16 -10.66 23.46
CA TYR A 85 21.59 -12.07 23.53
C TYR A 85 23.12 -12.17 23.73
N LYS A 86 23.86 -11.32 22.99
CA LYS A 86 25.30 -11.11 23.16
C LYS A 86 25.63 -9.62 23.04
N GLY A 87 26.81 -9.23 23.54
CA GLY A 87 27.26 -7.85 23.52
C GLY A 87 26.74 -7.01 24.67
N THR A 88 27.01 -5.72 24.64
CA THR A 88 26.57 -4.77 25.67
C THR A 88 26.00 -3.50 25.07
N VAL A 89 25.02 -2.89 25.75
CA VAL A 89 24.47 -1.57 25.46
C VAL A 89 24.54 -0.71 26.71
N LYS A 90 25.12 0.47 26.59
CA LYS A 90 25.21 1.46 27.67
C LYS A 90 24.75 2.80 27.15
N VAL A 91 23.79 3.40 27.82
CA VAL A 91 23.31 4.75 27.54
C VAL A 91 23.54 5.62 28.77
N ARG A 92 24.00 6.82 28.57
CA ARG A 92 24.26 7.79 29.64
C ARG A 92 23.33 8.99 29.51
N GLY A 93 22.69 9.35 30.60
CA GLY A 93 21.71 10.42 30.66
C GLY A 93 20.27 9.95 30.59
N LYS A 94 19.35 10.91 30.51
CA LYS A 94 17.90 10.66 30.43
C LYS A 94 17.51 10.38 28.98
N ILE A 95 16.81 9.26 28.77
CA ILE A 95 16.33 8.83 27.45
C ILE A 95 14.87 9.21 27.31
N ALA A 96 14.49 9.87 26.20
CA ALA A 96 13.11 10.02 25.75
C ALA A 96 12.86 9.12 24.52
N PRO A 97 12.30 7.90 24.68
CA PRO A 97 12.07 6.99 23.59
C PRO A 97 10.71 7.28 22.95
N MET A 98 10.71 7.82 21.72
CA MET A 98 9.51 8.04 20.89
C MET A 98 9.42 6.94 19.83
N ILE A 99 9.40 5.67 20.28
CA ILE A 99 9.36 4.47 19.41
C ILE A 99 7.92 4.11 19.04
N GLU A 100 6.96 4.37 19.95
CA GLU A 100 5.52 4.19 19.71
C GLU A 100 4.78 5.34 20.41
N LEU A 101 4.33 6.34 19.66
CA LEU A 101 3.60 7.48 20.26
C LEU A 101 2.30 7.00 20.94
N GLY A 102 2.19 7.32 22.23
CA GLY A 102 1.06 6.90 23.06
C GLY A 102 1.23 5.49 23.66
N ALA A 103 2.40 4.86 23.52
CA ALA A 103 2.75 3.71 24.35
C ALA A 103 2.77 4.16 25.83
N GLY A 104 2.05 3.44 26.68
CA GLY A 104 1.87 3.81 28.08
C GLY A 104 0.63 4.65 28.38
N PHE A 105 -0.15 5.05 27.39
CA PHE A 105 -1.46 5.64 27.62
C PHE A 105 -2.49 4.61 28.05
N ASP A 106 -3.21 4.89 29.13
CA ASP A 106 -4.40 4.13 29.51
C ASP A 106 -5.61 4.67 28.73
N GLN A 107 -6.25 3.80 27.96
CA GLN A 107 -7.36 4.15 27.06
C GLN A 107 -8.60 4.60 27.81
N GLU A 108 -8.79 4.18 29.07
CA GLU A 108 -9.95 4.54 29.90
C GLU A 108 -9.75 5.87 30.64
N LEU A 109 -8.52 6.30 30.80
CA LEU A 109 -8.19 7.59 31.46
C LEU A 109 -8.36 8.76 30.48
N THR A 110 -8.63 9.93 31.04
CA THR A 110 -8.72 11.20 30.32
C THR A 110 -7.35 11.63 29.79
N ALA A 111 -7.34 12.60 28.86
CA ALA A 111 -6.08 13.17 28.36
C ALA A 111 -5.28 13.83 29.50
N ARG A 112 -5.96 14.53 30.42
CA ARG A 112 -5.35 15.13 31.62
C ARG A 112 -4.64 14.08 32.47
N GLU A 113 -5.30 13.00 32.80
CA GLU A 113 -4.73 11.92 33.61
C GLU A 113 -3.57 11.23 32.91
N ASN A 114 -3.67 11.03 31.58
CA ASN A 114 -2.60 10.46 30.77
C ASN A 114 -1.37 11.35 30.65
N ILE A 115 -1.50 12.69 30.68
CA ILE A 115 -0.34 13.60 30.75
C ILE A 115 0.49 13.30 32.01
N PHE A 116 -0.15 13.20 33.17
CA PHE A 116 0.55 12.87 34.42
C PHE A 116 1.08 11.44 34.44
N LEU A 117 0.28 10.49 33.97
CA LEU A 117 0.71 9.09 33.88
C LEU A 117 1.96 8.91 33.01
N ASN A 118 1.94 9.52 31.81
CA ASN A 118 3.05 9.42 30.87
C ASN A 118 4.28 10.20 31.37
N GLY A 119 4.09 11.37 31.99
CA GLY A 119 5.16 12.11 32.66
C GLY A 119 5.84 11.27 33.74
N ALA A 120 5.08 10.54 34.56
CA ALA A 120 5.61 9.66 35.59
C ALA A 120 6.37 8.47 34.99
N VAL A 121 5.90 7.89 33.89
CA VAL A 121 6.58 6.82 33.14
C VAL A 121 7.92 7.33 32.58
N LEU A 122 7.99 8.59 32.14
CA LEU A 122 9.21 9.24 31.67
C LEU A 122 10.14 9.70 32.83
N GLY A 123 9.74 9.48 34.09
CA GLY A 123 10.54 9.77 35.28
C GLY A 123 10.41 11.20 35.80
N HIS A 124 9.36 11.92 35.42
CA HIS A 124 9.10 13.29 35.91
C HIS A 124 8.28 13.28 37.19
N SER A 125 8.57 14.25 38.10
CA SER A 125 7.77 14.43 39.33
C SER A 125 6.40 15.04 39.00
N ARG A 126 5.45 14.85 39.89
CA ARG A 126 4.12 15.43 39.74
C ARG A 126 4.16 16.95 39.70
N GLU A 127 4.96 17.56 40.57
CA GLU A 127 5.14 18.99 40.64
C GLU A 127 5.67 19.58 39.32
N PHE A 128 6.63 18.87 38.72
CA PHE A 128 7.17 19.23 37.42
C PHE A 128 6.08 19.19 36.33
N MET A 129 5.25 18.13 36.30
CA MET A 129 4.16 17.99 35.33
C MET A 129 3.05 19.05 35.55
N GLU A 130 2.80 19.46 36.79
CA GLU A 130 1.85 20.54 37.12
C GLU A 130 2.39 21.92 36.64
N GLU A 131 3.68 22.19 36.78
CA GLU A 131 4.31 23.41 36.28
C GLU A 131 4.25 23.56 34.75
N HIS A 132 4.40 22.43 33.99
CA HIS A 132 4.45 22.46 32.53
C HIS A 132 3.12 22.05 31.88
N PHE A 133 2.08 21.82 32.66
CA PHE A 133 0.82 21.28 32.16
C PHE A 133 0.20 22.14 31.05
N ASP A 134 0.11 23.42 31.25
CA ASP A 134 -0.53 24.34 30.31
C ASP A 134 0.27 24.44 29.00
N GLU A 135 1.59 24.39 29.05
CA GLU A 135 2.47 24.33 27.87
C GLU A 135 2.30 23.08 27.06
N ILE A 136 2.18 21.90 27.72
CA ILE A 136 1.88 20.61 27.07
C ILE A 136 0.54 20.68 26.32
N VAL A 137 -0.48 21.21 26.99
CA VAL A 137 -1.83 21.30 26.43
C VAL A 137 -1.89 22.26 25.25
N GLU A 138 -1.21 23.41 25.35
CA GLU A 138 -1.12 24.37 24.25
C GLU A 138 -0.36 23.79 23.05
N PHE A 139 0.75 23.08 23.30
CA PHE A 139 1.51 22.46 22.23
C PHE A 139 0.69 21.36 21.54
N ALA A 140 -0.05 20.55 22.31
CA ALA A 140 -0.89 19.48 21.76
C ALA A 140 -2.12 20.00 21.00
N GLU A 141 -2.56 21.25 21.24
CA GLU A 141 -3.80 21.86 20.75
C GLU A 141 -5.06 21.03 21.14
N LEU A 142 -5.06 20.45 22.34
CA LEU A 142 -6.11 19.55 22.83
C LEU A 142 -6.92 20.09 24.01
N GLY A 143 -6.86 21.41 24.29
CA GLY A 143 -7.50 22.03 25.45
C GLY A 143 -8.99 21.71 25.64
N HIS A 144 -9.75 21.59 24.55
CA HIS A 144 -11.18 21.23 24.60
C HIS A 144 -11.47 19.72 24.88
N PHE A 145 -10.45 18.88 24.85
CA PHE A 145 -10.58 17.43 24.98
C PHE A 145 -9.91 16.86 26.24
N LEU A 146 -9.42 17.72 27.13
CA LEU A 146 -8.64 17.31 28.31
C LEU A 146 -9.35 16.31 29.22
N ASP A 147 -10.64 16.47 29.40
CA ASP A 147 -11.47 15.64 30.29
C ASP A 147 -12.16 14.49 29.54
N SER A 148 -11.77 14.26 28.27
CA SER A 148 -12.28 13.14 27.45
C SER A 148 -11.34 11.93 27.57
N PRO A 149 -11.87 10.69 27.71
CA PRO A 149 -11.05 9.48 27.68
C PRO A 149 -10.32 9.31 26.34
N ILE A 150 -9.07 8.85 26.38
CA ILE A 150 -8.19 8.72 25.20
C ILE A 150 -8.72 7.70 24.18
N LYS A 151 -9.54 6.74 24.59
CA LYS A 151 -10.21 5.82 23.66
C LYS A 151 -11.01 6.55 22.58
N ASN A 152 -11.51 7.73 22.86
CA ASN A 152 -12.28 8.58 21.94
C ASN A 152 -11.39 9.42 21.01
N PHE A 153 -10.06 9.41 21.19
CA PHE A 153 -9.12 10.18 20.41
C PHE A 153 -8.77 9.48 19.09
N SER A 154 -8.66 10.28 18.02
CA SER A 154 -8.03 9.82 16.78
C SER A 154 -6.55 9.47 17.02
N SER A 155 -5.98 8.68 16.10
CA SER A 155 -4.52 8.38 16.14
C SER A 155 -3.67 9.66 16.14
N GLY A 156 -4.08 10.68 15.35
CA GLY A 156 -3.43 11.97 15.32
C GLY A 156 -3.49 12.73 16.66
N MET A 157 -4.61 12.73 17.36
CA MET A 157 -4.74 13.34 18.67
C MET A 157 -3.87 12.64 19.73
N LYS A 158 -3.84 11.31 19.71
CA LYS A 158 -2.96 10.53 20.60
C LYS A 158 -1.49 10.83 20.37
N ALA A 159 -1.11 10.90 19.10
CA ALA A 159 0.26 11.23 18.73
C ALA A 159 0.66 12.68 19.10
N ARG A 160 -0.22 13.67 18.91
CA ARG A 160 0.00 15.04 19.35
C ARG A 160 0.26 15.09 20.86
N LEU A 161 -0.58 14.43 21.65
CA LEU A 161 -0.44 14.38 23.09
C LEU A 161 0.87 13.69 23.51
N GLY A 162 1.18 12.54 22.91
CA GLY A 162 2.41 11.78 23.22
C GLY A 162 3.68 12.57 22.89
N PHE A 163 3.71 13.22 21.71
CA PHE A 163 4.82 14.07 21.31
C PHE A 163 4.99 15.26 22.28
N SER A 164 3.91 15.95 22.63
CA SER A 164 3.94 17.12 23.53
C SER A 164 4.49 16.77 24.91
N VAL A 165 4.09 15.63 25.48
CA VAL A 165 4.60 15.17 26.78
C VAL A 165 6.08 14.77 26.67
N ALA A 166 6.46 14.04 25.62
CA ALA A 166 7.82 13.52 25.46
C ALA A 166 8.87 14.60 25.16
N THR A 167 8.44 15.74 24.55
CA THR A 167 9.34 16.85 24.18
C THR A 167 9.30 18.03 25.12
N MET A 168 8.57 17.93 26.23
CA MET A 168 8.48 19.01 27.21
C MET A 168 9.79 19.27 27.91
N VAL A 169 10.59 18.27 28.12
CA VAL A 169 11.93 18.34 28.69
C VAL A 169 12.95 18.05 27.62
N ASP A 170 14.08 18.74 27.65
CA ASP A 170 15.21 18.42 26.79
C ASP A 170 15.90 17.17 27.36
N PRO A 171 15.76 15.97 26.72
CA PRO A 171 16.44 14.77 27.16
C PRO A 171 17.91 14.81 26.76
N ASP A 172 18.75 14.04 27.46
CA ASP A 172 20.14 13.84 27.04
C ASP A 172 20.21 13.02 25.74
N VAL A 173 19.28 12.05 25.57
CA VAL A 173 19.16 11.17 24.40
C VAL A 173 17.71 11.09 23.95
N LEU A 174 17.43 11.51 22.71
CA LEU A 174 16.13 11.41 22.05
C LEU A 174 16.17 10.29 21.03
N ILE A 175 15.22 9.35 21.11
CA ILE A 175 15.08 8.23 20.17
C ILE A 175 13.75 8.38 19.43
N ILE A 176 13.79 8.45 18.09
CA ILE A 176 12.59 8.64 17.26
C ILE A 176 12.51 7.54 16.20
N ASP A 177 11.37 6.84 16.15
CA ASP A 177 11.05 5.81 15.14
C ASP A 177 9.85 6.28 14.29
N GLU A 178 10.09 6.84 13.09
CA GLU A 178 9.09 7.23 12.06
C GLU A 178 7.96 8.19 12.47
N VAL A 179 8.03 8.74 13.65
CA VAL A 179 6.92 9.41 14.33
C VAL A 179 6.62 10.83 13.80
N LEU A 180 7.50 11.43 13.00
CA LEU A 180 7.35 12.81 12.51
C LEU A 180 6.26 13.00 11.44
N ALA A 181 5.73 11.94 10.88
CA ALA A 181 4.66 11.98 9.87
C ALA A 181 3.25 12.20 10.44
N VAL A 182 3.10 12.40 11.77
CA VAL A 182 1.80 12.43 12.45
C VAL A 182 1.27 13.85 12.60
N GLY A 183 -0.03 14.01 12.35
CA GLY A 183 -0.73 15.29 12.47
C GLY A 183 -0.84 16.05 11.13
N ASP A 184 -1.47 17.22 11.18
CA ASP A 184 -1.57 18.11 10.02
C ASP A 184 -0.24 18.86 9.75
N ALA A 185 -0.17 19.57 8.62
CA ALA A 185 1.03 20.28 8.18
C ALA A 185 1.50 21.32 9.20
N ARG A 186 0.57 21.96 9.95
CA ARG A 186 0.89 22.95 10.96
C ARG A 186 1.55 22.32 12.18
N PHE A 187 1.00 21.22 12.68
CA PHE A 187 1.56 20.50 13.82
C PHE A 187 2.93 19.88 13.48
N ARG A 188 3.10 19.30 12.28
CA ARG A 188 4.39 18.79 11.80
C ARG A 188 5.48 19.87 11.79
N ARG A 189 5.14 21.09 11.35
CA ARG A 189 6.11 22.21 11.38
C ARG A 189 6.53 22.52 12.82
N ARG A 190 5.60 22.60 13.76
CA ARG A 190 5.91 22.83 15.19
C ARG A 190 6.77 21.71 15.79
N CYS A 191 6.51 20.44 15.42
CA CYS A 191 7.36 19.32 15.84
C CYS A 191 8.79 19.47 15.32
N ASN A 192 8.96 19.84 14.04
CA ASN A 192 10.27 20.08 13.45
C ASN A 192 11.00 21.24 14.15
N ASP A 193 10.33 22.39 14.37
CA ASP A 193 10.90 23.54 15.05
C ASP A 193 11.36 23.17 16.48
N ARG A 194 10.55 22.38 17.21
CA ARG A 194 10.90 21.89 18.56
C ARG A 194 12.11 20.96 18.55
N MET A 195 12.17 20.05 17.58
CA MET A 195 13.34 19.16 17.42
C MET A 195 14.62 19.94 17.13
N GLU A 196 14.57 20.91 16.22
CA GLU A 196 15.73 21.74 15.89
C GLU A 196 16.20 22.53 17.13
N GLN A 197 15.29 23.02 17.97
CA GLN A 197 15.63 23.64 19.26
C GLN A 197 16.36 22.67 20.21
N MET A 198 15.84 21.44 20.35
CA MET A 198 16.45 20.43 21.24
C MET A 198 17.84 20.02 20.75
N LEU A 199 18.02 19.83 19.44
CA LEU A 199 19.32 19.51 18.85
C LEU A 199 20.31 20.66 19.04
N SER A 200 19.89 21.91 18.84
CA SER A 200 20.70 23.10 19.11
C SER A 200 21.07 23.23 20.58
N GLY A 201 20.27 22.67 21.49
CA GLY A 201 20.51 22.58 22.94
C GLY A 201 21.52 21.50 23.34
N GLY A 202 21.98 20.64 22.39
CA GLY A 202 22.97 19.59 22.63
C GLY A 202 22.38 18.22 22.95
N THR A 203 21.09 18.01 22.71
CA THR A 203 20.43 16.69 22.77
C THR A 203 21.03 15.73 21.74
N THR A 204 21.37 14.53 22.17
CA THR A 204 21.82 13.44 21.27
C THR A 204 20.61 12.80 20.61
N LEU A 205 20.63 12.66 19.27
CA LEU A 205 19.51 12.08 18.51
C LEU A 205 19.83 10.72 17.92
N LEU A 206 18.92 9.75 18.09
CA LEU A 206 18.81 8.55 17.23
C LEU A 206 17.50 8.62 16.45
N PHE A 207 17.60 8.70 15.14
CA PHE A 207 16.48 8.93 14.25
C PHE A 207 16.32 7.83 13.20
N VAL A 208 15.15 7.21 13.15
CA VAL A 208 14.74 6.31 12.05
C VAL A 208 13.72 7.03 11.19
N SER A 209 13.99 7.09 9.89
CA SER A 209 13.04 7.58 8.89
C SER A 209 13.20 6.80 7.60
N HIS A 210 12.09 6.59 6.89
CA HIS A 210 12.10 6.08 5.52
C HIS A 210 12.38 7.20 4.51
N ASN A 211 12.25 8.45 4.91
CA ASN A 211 12.58 9.59 4.07
C ASN A 211 14.05 9.97 4.26
N ILE A 212 14.88 9.62 3.29
CA ILE A 212 16.31 9.92 3.28
C ILE A 212 16.59 11.44 3.39
N ASN A 213 15.72 12.28 2.83
CA ASN A 213 15.89 13.75 2.92
C ASN A 213 15.78 14.25 4.37
N ASP A 214 14.91 13.63 5.20
CA ASP A 214 14.82 13.98 6.61
C ASP A 214 16.07 13.54 7.37
N VAL A 215 16.63 12.38 7.04
CA VAL A 215 17.89 11.89 7.59
C VAL A 215 19.05 12.83 7.21
N GLN A 216 19.14 13.23 5.94
CA GLN A 216 20.17 14.15 5.44
C GLN A 216 20.08 15.54 6.09
N ARG A 217 18.87 15.99 6.42
CA ARG A 217 18.63 17.28 7.05
C ARG A 217 18.94 17.31 8.56
N LEU A 218 18.63 16.21 9.26
CA LEU A 218 18.62 16.19 10.73
C LEU A 218 19.81 15.45 11.35
N CYS A 219 20.54 14.62 10.58
CA CYS A 219 21.56 13.74 11.13
C CYS A 219 22.96 14.10 10.61
N ASP A 220 23.95 14.09 11.52
CA ASP A 220 25.36 14.27 11.19
C ASP A 220 25.96 12.97 10.66
N HIS A 221 25.53 11.83 11.21
CA HIS A 221 26.02 10.49 10.91
C HIS A 221 24.88 9.53 10.63
N VAL A 222 25.21 8.44 9.94
CA VAL A 222 24.23 7.38 9.57
C VAL A 222 24.83 6.01 9.83
N LEU A 223 24.00 5.12 10.37
CA LEU A 223 24.22 3.68 10.41
C LEU A 223 23.26 3.01 9.43
N TRP A 224 23.81 2.35 8.42
CA TRP A 224 23.01 1.57 7.46
C TRP A 224 23.00 0.10 7.86
N LEU A 225 21.79 -0.41 8.16
CA LEU A 225 21.53 -1.81 8.51
C LEU A 225 20.90 -2.57 7.34
N ASP A 226 21.37 -3.79 7.10
CA ASP A 226 20.77 -4.73 6.18
C ASP A 226 20.78 -6.14 6.75
N HIS A 227 19.61 -6.79 6.82
CA HIS A 227 19.45 -8.16 7.40
C HIS A 227 20.13 -8.34 8.77
N GLY A 228 20.03 -7.33 9.63
CA GLY A 228 20.59 -7.34 10.99
C GLY A 228 22.10 -7.09 11.08
N GLN A 229 22.76 -6.72 9.99
CA GLN A 229 24.20 -6.45 9.94
C GLN A 229 24.45 -4.97 9.54
N VAL A 230 25.58 -4.41 10.01
CA VAL A 230 26.01 -3.07 9.61
C VAL A 230 26.67 -3.14 8.24
N MET A 231 26.09 -2.42 7.30
CA MET A 231 26.65 -2.27 5.95
C MET A 231 27.66 -1.14 5.86
N MET A 232 27.28 0.02 6.42
CA MET A 232 28.13 1.21 6.49
C MET A 232 27.77 2.03 7.73
N SER A 233 28.74 2.76 8.26
CA SER A 233 28.59 3.66 9.42
C SER A 233 29.52 4.86 9.24
N GLY A 234 29.03 6.09 9.46
CA GLY A 234 29.82 7.32 9.35
C GLY A 234 28.99 8.52 8.90
N ASP A 235 29.62 9.42 8.13
CA ASP A 235 28.99 10.69 7.71
C ASP A 235 27.76 10.46 6.83
N THR A 236 26.75 11.31 7.01
CA THR A 236 25.40 11.16 6.42
C THR A 236 25.43 11.18 4.89
N GLU A 237 26.06 12.16 4.26
CA GLU A 237 25.97 12.35 2.81
C GLU A 237 26.53 11.16 2.00
N PRO A 238 27.76 10.65 2.27
CA PRO A 238 28.30 9.51 1.53
C PRO A 238 27.48 8.24 1.68
N ILE A 239 26.95 7.98 2.90
CA ILE A 239 26.23 6.74 3.18
C ILE A 239 24.81 6.80 2.61
N CYS A 240 24.12 7.94 2.71
CA CYS A 240 22.81 8.14 2.06
C CYS A 240 22.92 8.02 0.54
N ASN A 241 23.98 8.59 -0.07
CA ASN A 241 24.22 8.46 -1.50
C ASN A 241 24.54 7.00 -1.91
N ALA A 242 25.32 6.28 -1.08
CA ALA A 242 25.60 4.86 -1.32
C ALA A 242 24.34 4.00 -1.17
N TYR A 243 23.48 4.31 -0.19
CA TYR A 243 22.19 3.65 0.02
C TYR A 243 21.27 3.87 -1.18
N MET A 244 21.06 5.12 -1.60
CA MET A 244 20.26 5.47 -2.79
C MET A 244 20.82 4.82 -4.04
N THR A 245 22.16 4.86 -4.24
CA THR A 245 22.82 4.22 -5.39
C THR A 245 22.69 2.69 -5.38
N ARG A 246 22.62 2.06 -4.21
CA ARG A 246 22.34 0.61 -4.09
C ARG A 246 20.90 0.30 -4.43
N GLU A 247 19.95 1.09 -3.94
CA GLU A 247 18.55 1.03 -4.35
C GLU A 247 18.43 1.20 -5.86
N ASP A 248 19.03 2.24 -6.43
CA ASP A 248 19.07 2.46 -7.89
C ASP A 248 19.75 1.31 -8.63
N LYS A 249 20.79 0.67 -8.08
CA LYS A 249 21.43 -0.51 -8.68
C LYS A 249 20.61 -1.77 -8.56
N VAL A 250 19.80 -1.93 -7.53
CA VAL A 250 18.79 -3.00 -7.45
C VAL A 250 17.75 -2.78 -8.55
N TYR A 251 17.31 -1.54 -8.77
CA TYR A 251 16.47 -1.18 -9.92
C TYR A 251 17.19 -1.29 -11.26
N ALA A 252 18.46 -0.91 -11.35
CA ALA A 252 19.27 -1.01 -12.57
C ALA A 252 19.70 -2.45 -12.89
N PHE A 253 19.81 -3.34 -11.90
CA PHE A 253 20.16 -4.74 -12.11
C PHE A 253 19.06 -5.49 -12.89
N ASP A 254 17.78 -5.13 -12.69
CA ASP A 254 16.69 -5.69 -13.46
C ASP A 254 16.61 -5.18 -14.92
N TRP A 255 17.18 -4.00 -15.21
CA TRP A 255 17.28 -3.51 -16.60
C TRP A 255 18.36 -4.24 -17.43
N LYS A 256 19.41 -4.77 -16.81
CA LYS A 256 20.37 -5.64 -17.51
C LYS A 256 19.78 -6.98 -17.95
N VAL A 257 18.73 -7.45 -17.30
CA VAL A 257 17.95 -8.61 -17.77
C VAL A 257 17.31 -8.34 -19.14
N ARG A 258 17.07 -7.07 -19.53
CA ARG A 258 16.64 -6.71 -20.90
C ARG A 258 17.69 -6.99 -21.99
N GLU A 259 18.99 -6.96 -21.68
CA GLU A 259 20.05 -7.27 -22.65
C GLU A 259 20.37 -8.77 -22.74
N ASP A 260 20.11 -9.54 -21.70
CA ASP A 260 20.21 -11.00 -21.68
C ASP A 260 19.03 -11.73 -22.35
N ARG A 261 18.20 -11.03 -23.16
CA ARG A 261 17.16 -11.59 -24.02
C ARG A 261 17.69 -12.59 -25.08
N LYS A 262 18.96 -12.98 -25.01
CA LYS A 262 19.54 -13.95 -25.92
C LYS A 262 19.15 -15.38 -25.54
N LYS A 263 18.17 -15.86 -26.32
CA LYS A 263 17.84 -17.25 -26.63
C LYS A 263 17.77 -18.20 -25.43
N LEU A 264 16.53 -18.63 -25.11
CA LEU A 264 16.35 -19.91 -24.44
C LEU A 264 17.23 -20.95 -25.17
N GLU A 265 17.99 -21.74 -24.44
CA GLU A 265 18.69 -22.88 -25.01
C GLU A 265 17.70 -23.85 -25.63
N ALA A 266 18.11 -24.56 -26.66
CA ALA A 266 17.17 -25.43 -27.43
C ALA A 266 16.51 -26.50 -26.55
N ASP A 267 17.22 -26.97 -25.53
CA ASP A 267 16.83 -28.02 -24.57
C ASP A 267 16.35 -27.47 -23.20
N GLU A 268 16.21 -26.15 -23.05
CA GLU A 268 15.76 -25.57 -21.78
C GLU A 268 14.30 -25.90 -21.53
N HIS A 269 14.01 -26.46 -20.33
CA HIS A 269 12.68 -26.88 -19.88
C HIS A 269 12.35 -26.31 -18.49
N PHE A 270 11.06 -26.06 -18.21
CA PHE A 270 10.55 -25.46 -17.00
C PHE A 270 9.43 -26.29 -16.36
N ASP A 271 9.25 -26.19 -15.05
CA ASP A 271 8.08 -26.78 -14.40
C ASP A 271 6.79 -25.99 -14.78
N TYR A 272 6.91 -24.65 -14.90
CA TYR A 272 5.78 -23.76 -15.23
C TYR A 272 6.15 -22.72 -16.27
N LEU A 273 5.29 -22.60 -17.29
CA LEU A 273 5.19 -21.44 -18.17
C LEU A 273 4.06 -20.55 -17.69
N ILE A 274 4.34 -19.29 -17.35
CA ILE A 274 3.34 -18.30 -16.96
C ILE A 274 3.18 -17.29 -18.09
N ALA A 275 2.01 -17.26 -18.72
CA ALA A 275 1.65 -16.33 -19.77
C ALA A 275 0.96 -15.11 -19.15
N GLY A 276 1.71 -14.01 -19.03
CA GLY A 276 1.33 -12.73 -18.44
C GLY A 276 2.10 -12.41 -17.16
N ALA A 277 2.88 -11.34 -17.19
CA ALA A 277 3.67 -10.80 -16.08
C ALA A 277 2.90 -9.73 -15.28
N GLY A 278 1.58 -9.83 -15.22
CA GLY A 278 0.72 -9.02 -14.36
C GLY A 278 0.71 -9.55 -12.92
N LEU A 279 -0.13 -8.94 -12.08
CA LEU A 279 -0.17 -9.22 -10.64
C LEU A 279 -0.44 -10.71 -10.32
N TYR A 280 -1.39 -11.36 -11.00
CA TYR A 280 -1.68 -12.78 -10.79
C TYR A 280 -0.48 -13.67 -11.15
N GLY A 281 0.09 -13.47 -12.35
CA GLY A 281 1.24 -14.25 -12.81
C GLY A 281 2.46 -14.08 -11.92
N ALA A 282 2.72 -12.86 -11.44
CA ALA A 282 3.84 -12.56 -10.54
C ALA A 282 3.69 -13.23 -9.17
N VAL A 283 2.48 -13.20 -8.58
CA VAL A 283 2.20 -13.89 -7.30
C VAL A 283 2.37 -15.40 -7.47
N PHE A 284 1.79 -15.99 -8.53
CA PHE A 284 1.92 -17.42 -8.77
C PHE A 284 3.38 -17.84 -9.01
N ALA A 285 4.14 -17.04 -9.78
CA ALA A 285 5.56 -17.26 -10.03
C ALA A 285 6.38 -17.25 -8.73
N ASN A 286 6.12 -16.26 -7.85
CA ASN A 286 6.77 -16.17 -6.56
C ASN A 286 6.51 -17.39 -5.70
N GLU A 287 5.25 -17.83 -5.59
CA GLU A 287 4.88 -19.02 -4.83
C GLU A 287 5.48 -20.30 -5.43
N ALA A 288 5.40 -20.50 -6.76
CA ALA A 288 6.00 -21.64 -7.43
C ALA A 288 7.50 -21.77 -7.10
N ARG A 289 8.22 -20.65 -7.14
CA ARG A 289 9.64 -20.62 -6.82
C ARG A 289 9.93 -20.89 -5.33
N ARG A 290 9.09 -20.45 -4.41
CA ARG A 290 9.19 -20.80 -2.97
C ARG A 290 9.08 -22.31 -2.75
N TYR A 291 8.39 -23.02 -3.66
CA TYR A 291 8.35 -24.49 -3.70
C TYR A 291 9.46 -25.13 -4.58
N GLY A 292 10.49 -24.36 -4.94
CA GLY A 292 11.66 -24.83 -5.68
C GLY A 292 11.41 -25.10 -7.18
N LYS A 293 10.33 -24.54 -7.75
CA LYS A 293 9.96 -24.74 -9.14
C LYS A 293 10.72 -23.81 -10.08
N LYS A 294 11.13 -24.35 -11.24
CA LYS A 294 11.74 -23.58 -12.33
C LYS A 294 10.64 -22.93 -13.16
N VAL A 295 10.64 -21.61 -13.24
CA VAL A 295 9.54 -20.82 -13.83
C VAL A 295 10.04 -19.97 -14.99
N LEU A 296 9.33 -20.07 -16.13
CA LEU A 296 9.43 -19.15 -17.26
C LEU A 296 8.20 -18.24 -17.27
N VAL A 297 8.39 -16.94 -17.32
CA VAL A 297 7.32 -15.95 -17.48
C VAL A 297 7.46 -15.28 -18.84
N ILE A 298 6.40 -15.26 -19.62
CA ILE A 298 6.33 -14.51 -20.87
C ILE A 298 5.31 -13.39 -20.77
N GLU A 299 5.61 -12.25 -21.35
CA GLU A 299 4.74 -11.08 -21.35
C GLU A 299 4.68 -10.47 -22.76
N ARG A 300 3.47 -10.22 -23.25
CA ARG A 300 3.24 -9.64 -24.58
C ARG A 300 3.75 -8.21 -24.69
N ARG A 301 3.59 -7.42 -23.61
CA ARG A 301 4.13 -6.05 -23.51
C ARG A 301 5.65 -6.07 -23.37
N ASP A 302 6.28 -4.94 -23.60
CA ASP A 302 7.74 -4.77 -23.43
C ASP A 302 8.18 -4.58 -21.97
N HIS A 303 7.23 -4.59 -21.04
CA HIS A 303 7.43 -4.42 -19.60
C HIS A 303 6.59 -5.41 -18.77
N VAL A 304 7.02 -5.70 -17.55
CA VAL A 304 6.25 -6.43 -16.55
C VAL A 304 5.28 -5.50 -15.80
N GLY A 305 4.36 -6.06 -15.02
CA GLY A 305 3.43 -5.30 -14.17
C GLY A 305 1.99 -5.29 -14.68
N GLY A 306 1.76 -5.68 -15.94
CA GLY A 306 0.40 -5.66 -16.51
C GLY A 306 -0.24 -4.27 -16.35
N ASN A 307 -1.50 -4.21 -15.91
CA ASN A 307 -2.19 -2.93 -15.76
C ASN A 307 -1.73 -2.09 -14.57
N ILE A 308 -0.99 -2.65 -13.61
CA ILE A 308 -0.43 -1.87 -12.50
C ILE A 308 0.99 -1.34 -12.78
N TYR A 309 1.45 -1.43 -14.02
CA TYR A 309 2.75 -0.90 -14.41
C TYR A 309 2.84 0.59 -14.10
N THR A 310 3.91 0.95 -13.39
CA THR A 310 4.26 2.31 -13.01
C THR A 310 5.58 2.69 -13.67
N GLU A 311 5.60 3.80 -14.38
CA GLU A 311 6.77 4.35 -15.07
C GLU A 311 7.29 5.56 -14.29
N HIS A 312 8.61 5.66 -14.10
CA HIS A 312 9.21 6.82 -13.45
C HIS A 312 9.58 7.90 -14.47
N ARG A 313 8.97 9.10 -14.38
CA ARG A 313 9.24 10.26 -15.25
C ARG A 313 9.25 11.55 -14.43
N GLU A 314 10.20 12.45 -14.66
CA GLU A 314 10.33 13.74 -13.98
C GLU A 314 10.30 13.63 -12.43
N GLY A 315 10.81 12.54 -11.87
CA GLY A 315 10.74 12.28 -10.42
C GLY A 315 9.34 11.85 -9.92
N ILE A 316 8.42 11.50 -10.82
CA ILE A 316 7.04 11.13 -10.52
C ILE A 316 6.78 9.70 -10.99
N ASN A 317 6.15 8.89 -10.14
CA ASN A 317 5.70 7.55 -10.51
C ASN A 317 4.33 7.63 -11.23
N VAL A 318 4.34 7.40 -12.54
CA VAL A 318 3.18 7.51 -13.42
C VAL A 318 2.50 6.16 -13.57
N HIS A 319 1.25 6.04 -13.14
CA HIS A 319 0.42 4.85 -13.34
C HIS A 319 -0.09 4.81 -14.78
N ARG A 320 0.59 4.03 -15.65
CA ARG A 320 0.36 4.06 -17.12
C ARG A 320 -1.02 3.59 -17.56
N TYR A 321 -1.69 2.77 -16.77
CA TYR A 321 -2.95 2.13 -17.14
C TYR A 321 -4.10 2.48 -16.18
N GLY A 322 -4.05 3.69 -15.60
CA GLY A 322 -5.08 4.21 -14.72
C GLY A 322 -4.68 4.29 -13.25
N ALA A 323 -5.49 4.99 -12.48
CA ALA A 323 -5.28 5.14 -11.04
C ALA A 323 -5.43 3.80 -10.34
N HIS A 324 -4.35 3.30 -9.78
CA HIS A 324 -4.34 2.08 -8.98
C HIS A 324 -4.03 2.44 -7.53
N ILE A 325 -5.01 2.27 -6.66
CA ILE A 325 -4.87 2.43 -5.20
C ILE A 325 -5.06 1.07 -4.57
N PHE A 326 -4.07 0.59 -3.84
CA PHE A 326 -4.20 -0.69 -3.15
C PHE A 326 -5.07 -0.53 -1.91
N HIS A 327 -6.06 -1.40 -1.76
CA HIS A 327 -6.93 -1.45 -0.59
C HIS A 327 -7.35 -2.89 -0.32
N THR A 328 -7.50 -3.26 0.94
CA THR A 328 -7.98 -4.57 1.36
C THR A 328 -8.39 -4.59 2.83
N SER A 329 -9.32 -5.46 3.18
CA SER A 329 -9.61 -5.82 4.58
C SER A 329 -8.98 -7.17 4.97
N ASP A 330 -8.42 -7.90 4.01
CA ASP A 330 -7.73 -9.18 4.24
C ASP A 330 -6.29 -8.94 4.72
N LYS A 331 -6.05 -9.26 5.99
CA LYS A 331 -4.71 -9.13 6.59
C LYS A 331 -3.66 -10.01 5.92
N LYS A 332 -4.02 -11.19 5.41
CA LYS A 332 -3.05 -12.07 4.72
C LYS A 332 -2.53 -11.41 3.45
N VAL A 333 -3.43 -10.82 2.67
CA VAL A 333 -3.08 -10.11 1.44
C VAL A 333 -2.25 -8.87 1.75
N TRP A 334 -2.64 -8.10 2.78
CA TRP A 334 -1.86 -6.95 3.23
C TRP A 334 -0.44 -7.32 3.68
N ASP A 335 -0.32 -8.34 4.55
CA ASP A 335 0.99 -8.83 5.01
C ASP A 335 1.83 -9.41 3.86
N TYR A 336 1.18 -9.98 2.83
CA TYR A 336 1.87 -10.51 1.66
C TYR A 336 2.49 -9.42 0.81
N VAL A 337 1.74 -8.37 0.45
CA VAL A 337 2.27 -7.30 -0.41
C VAL A 337 3.35 -6.46 0.29
N ASN A 338 3.23 -6.30 1.61
CA ASN A 338 4.24 -5.59 2.41
C ASN A 338 5.59 -6.32 2.51
N GLN A 339 5.71 -7.56 2.02
CA GLN A 339 7.01 -8.23 1.86
C GLN A 339 7.81 -7.66 0.67
N PHE A 340 7.14 -6.99 -0.28
CA PHE A 340 7.75 -6.54 -1.53
C PHE A 340 7.89 -5.03 -1.65
N ALA A 341 7.07 -4.25 -0.96
CA ALA A 341 7.15 -2.80 -0.91
C ALA A 341 6.58 -2.27 0.39
N GLU A 342 7.04 -1.10 0.78
CA GLU A 342 6.37 -0.29 1.78
C GLU A 342 5.19 0.45 1.14
N PHE A 343 4.08 0.57 1.87
CA PHE A 343 2.93 1.34 1.44
C PHE A 343 2.82 2.62 2.26
N ASN A 344 2.63 3.74 1.58
CA ASN A 344 2.36 5.00 2.25
C ASN A 344 0.94 5.01 2.86
N ASN A 345 0.60 6.09 3.54
CA ASN A 345 -0.72 6.28 4.16
C ASN A 345 -1.70 7.05 3.25
N TYR A 346 -1.59 6.91 1.93
CA TYR A 346 -2.50 7.57 1.00
C TYR A 346 -3.94 7.09 1.22
N ILE A 347 -4.83 8.04 1.42
CA ILE A 347 -6.27 7.81 1.53
C ILE A 347 -6.93 8.31 0.25
N ASN A 348 -7.65 7.44 -0.45
CA ASN A 348 -8.32 7.82 -1.68
C ASN A 348 -9.54 8.70 -1.41
N THR A 349 -9.45 9.97 -1.81
CA THR A 349 -10.49 10.99 -1.64
C THR A 349 -10.77 11.68 -2.98
N PRO A 350 -11.29 10.95 -3.99
CA PRO A 350 -11.54 11.54 -5.29
C PRO A 350 -12.64 12.60 -5.20
N ILE A 351 -12.61 13.53 -6.13
CA ILE A 351 -13.67 14.53 -6.30
C ILE A 351 -14.36 14.36 -7.66
N ALA A 352 -15.59 14.84 -7.74
CA ALA A 352 -16.36 14.93 -8.99
C ALA A 352 -16.49 16.39 -9.40
N ARG A 353 -16.24 16.67 -10.67
CA ARG A 353 -16.51 17.95 -11.30
C ARG A 353 -17.68 17.80 -12.26
N TRP A 354 -18.73 18.60 -12.05
CA TRP A 354 -19.87 18.73 -12.92
C TRP A 354 -19.99 20.19 -13.34
N HIS A 355 -19.61 20.52 -14.58
CA HIS A 355 -19.42 21.90 -15.04
C HIS A 355 -18.52 22.71 -14.10
N ASP A 356 -19.04 23.76 -13.48
CA ASP A 356 -18.30 24.60 -12.53
C ASP A 356 -18.47 24.18 -11.06
N GLU A 357 -19.23 23.12 -10.80
CA GLU A 357 -19.48 22.60 -9.46
C GLU A 357 -18.52 21.45 -9.11
N ILE A 358 -18.02 21.46 -7.87
CA ILE A 358 -17.14 20.41 -7.34
C ILE A 358 -17.83 19.72 -6.17
N TYR A 359 -17.79 18.38 -6.17
CA TYR A 359 -18.40 17.52 -5.18
C TYR A 359 -17.42 16.49 -4.65
N ASN A 360 -17.54 16.12 -3.38
CA ASN A 360 -16.77 15.01 -2.79
C ASN A 360 -17.34 13.64 -3.20
N LEU A 361 -16.46 12.67 -3.35
CA LEU A 361 -16.80 11.27 -3.48
C LEU A 361 -16.18 10.49 -2.30
N PRO A 362 -16.84 9.41 -1.83
CA PRO A 362 -18.15 8.88 -2.23
C PRO A 362 -19.28 9.87 -1.91
N PHE A 363 -20.51 9.58 -2.35
CA PHE A 363 -21.67 10.43 -2.06
C PHE A 363 -21.94 10.46 -0.55
N ASN A 364 -21.49 11.53 0.10
CA ASN A 364 -21.49 11.68 1.55
C ASN A 364 -22.09 13.04 1.99
N MET A 365 -22.06 13.34 3.29
CA MET A 365 -22.61 14.60 3.78
C MET A 365 -21.95 15.85 3.21
N ASN A 366 -20.66 15.81 2.81
CA ASN A 366 -20.02 16.94 2.10
C ASN A 366 -20.66 17.15 0.73
N THR A 367 -20.94 16.06 0.00
CA THR A 367 -21.66 16.09 -1.29
C THR A 367 -23.06 16.68 -1.13
N PHE A 368 -23.84 16.19 -0.14
CA PHE A 368 -25.22 16.61 0.09
C PHE A 368 -25.31 18.04 0.63
N SER A 369 -24.41 18.43 1.53
CA SER A 369 -24.34 19.80 2.04
C SER A 369 -23.99 20.79 0.92
N ARG A 370 -23.06 20.43 0.03
CA ARG A 370 -22.71 21.24 -1.12
C ARG A 370 -23.87 21.36 -2.13
N MET A 371 -24.59 20.27 -2.36
CA MET A 371 -25.67 20.19 -3.36
C MET A 371 -26.95 20.89 -2.89
N TRP A 372 -27.33 20.73 -1.62
CA TRP A 372 -28.62 21.14 -1.09
C TRP A 372 -28.57 22.09 0.11
N GLY A 373 -27.39 22.39 0.64
CA GLY A 373 -27.27 23.21 1.85
C GLY A 373 -27.71 22.52 3.15
N VAL A 374 -27.96 21.19 3.12
CA VAL A 374 -28.36 20.39 4.28
C VAL A 374 -27.23 20.26 5.29
N ARG A 375 -27.56 20.17 6.58
CA ARG A 375 -26.59 20.12 7.69
C ARG A 375 -26.62 18.81 8.47
N THR A 376 -27.74 18.09 8.40
CA THR A 376 -27.94 16.86 9.16
C THR A 376 -28.18 15.66 8.25
N PRO A 377 -27.81 14.44 8.71
CA PRO A 377 -28.13 13.21 7.99
C PRO A 377 -29.61 13.04 7.68
N GLN A 378 -30.49 13.50 8.60
CA GLN A 378 -31.93 13.37 8.41
C GLN A 378 -32.43 14.28 7.27
N GLU A 379 -32.00 15.54 7.22
CA GLU A 379 -32.35 16.46 6.10
C GLU A 379 -31.91 15.89 4.75
N ALA A 380 -30.71 15.30 4.66
CA ALA A 380 -30.22 14.68 3.44
C ALA A 380 -31.07 13.48 3.02
N LYS A 381 -31.42 12.60 3.97
CA LYS A 381 -32.32 11.45 3.73
C LYS A 381 -33.71 11.89 3.27
N ASP A 382 -34.25 12.90 3.91
CA ASP A 382 -35.60 13.42 3.55
C ASP A 382 -35.61 14.06 2.16
N LYS A 383 -34.50 14.77 1.80
CA LYS A 383 -34.36 15.35 0.46
C LYS A 383 -34.29 14.28 -0.64
N ILE A 384 -33.51 13.22 -0.41
CA ILE A 384 -33.42 12.06 -1.34
C ILE A 384 -34.78 11.38 -1.45
N ARG A 385 -35.44 11.09 -0.30
CA ARG A 385 -36.76 10.45 -0.27
C ARG A 385 -37.79 11.26 -1.04
N GLN A 386 -37.85 12.57 -0.81
CA GLN A 386 -38.76 13.48 -1.53
C GLN A 386 -38.59 13.38 -3.05
N GLN A 387 -37.33 13.32 -3.53
CA GLN A 387 -37.07 13.21 -4.96
C GLN A 387 -37.47 11.84 -5.50
N ILE A 388 -37.20 10.75 -4.76
CA ILE A 388 -37.56 9.38 -5.17
C ILE A 388 -39.11 9.23 -5.23
N GLU A 389 -39.81 9.69 -4.20
CA GLU A 389 -41.28 9.63 -4.15
C GLU A 389 -41.94 10.39 -5.29
N ALA A 390 -41.38 11.52 -5.72
CA ALA A 390 -41.87 12.31 -6.83
C ALA A 390 -41.77 11.61 -8.20
N LEU A 391 -40.90 10.62 -8.33
CA LEU A 391 -40.65 9.90 -9.60
C LEU A 391 -41.66 8.76 -9.85
N HIS A 392 -42.31 8.26 -8.80
CA HIS A 392 -43.29 7.16 -8.88
C HIS A 392 -42.75 5.87 -9.55
N ILE A 393 -41.47 5.58 -9.47
CA ILE A 393 -40.85 4.38 -10.03
C ILE A 393 -41.07 3.23 -9.06
N SER A 394 -41.83 2.20 -9.46
CA SER A 394 -42.07 1.01 -8.64
C SER A 394 -41.14 -0.16 -8.97
N GLU A 395 -40.93 -0.42 -10.26
CA GLU A 395 -40.03 -1.48 -10.76
C GLU A 395 -39.14 -0.85 -11.85
N PRO A 396 -37.85 -0.63 -11.57
CA PRO A 396 -36.93 -0.04 -12.53
C PRO A 396 -36.63 -0.98 -13.70
N GLU A 397 -36.86 -0.55 -14.93
CA GLU A 397 -36.63 -1.33 -16.16
C GLU A 397 -35.22 -1.15 -16.73
N ASN A 398 -34.59 -0.02 -16.44
CA ASN A 398 -33.29 0.37 -17.00
C ASN A 398 -32.40 1.02 -15.92
N LEU A 399 -31.15 1.33 -16.30
CA LEU A 399 -30.16 1.90 -15.40
C LEU A 399 -30.56 3.29 -14.89
N GLU A 400 -31.17 4.14 -15.72
CA GLU A 400 -31.67 5.45 -15.30
C GLU A 400 -32.66 5.34 -14.17
N GLU A 401 -33.73 4.55 -14.36
CA GLU A 401 -34.76 4.34 -13.36
C GLU A 401 -34.23 3.70 -12.08
N GLN A 402 -33.32 2.75 -12.23
CA GLN A 402 -32.65 2.12 -11.07
C GLN A 402 -31.82 3.14 -10.29
N ALA A 403 -31.02 3.98 -10.94
CA ALA A 403 -30.23 4.99 -10.27
C ALA A 403 -31.13 6.06 -9.61
N LEU A 404 -32.13 6.56 -10.32
CA LEU A 404 -33.10 7.50 -9.79
C LEU A 404 -33.83 6.99 -8.55
N SER A 405 -34.20 5.69 -8.54
CA SER A 405 -34.86 5.06 -7.39
C SER A 405 -33.93 4.88 -6.18
N LEU A 406 -32.63 4.96 -6.37
CA LEU A 406 -31.63 4.82 -5.29
C LEU A 406 -31.18 6.15 -4.70
N VAL A 407 -30.99 7.19 -5.54
CA VAL A 407 -30.32 8.43 -5.10
C VAL A 407 -31.08 9.72 -5.39
N GLY A 408 -32.23 9.65 -6.09
CA GLY A 408 -33.01 10.81 -6.51
C GLY A 408 -32.41 11.54 -7.73
N THR A 409 -33.11 12.57 -8.19
CA THR A 409 -32.84 13.24 -9.46
C THR A 409 -31.50 14.01 -9.45
N ASP A 410 -31.24 14.80 -8.41
CA ASP A 410 -30.10 15.72 -8.43
C ASP A 410 -28.76 14.97 -8.43
N VAL A 411 -28.62 13.92 -7.61
CA VAL A 411 -27.41 13.09 -7.56
C VAL A 411 -27.25 12.31 -8.87
N TYR A 412 -28.35 11.79 -9.43
CA TYR A 412 -28.32 11.08 -10.70
C TYR A 412 -27.86 12.01 -11.85
N GLU A 413 -28.53 13.14 -12.06
CA GLU A 413 -28.23 14.05 -13.18
C GLU A 413 -26.81 14.64 -13.09
N LYS A 414 -26.38 15.06 -11.89
CA LYS A 414 -25.08 15.72 -11.72
C LYS A 414 -23.89 14.76 -11.63
N LEU A 415 -24.05 13.60 -11.01
CA LEU A 415 -22.89 12.80 -10.62
C LEU A 415 -22.83 11.40 -11.24
N ILE A 416 -23.94 10.91 -11.85
CA ILE A 416 -24.01 9.53 -12.36
C ILE A 416 -24.22 9.51 -13.87
N LYS A 417 -25.23 10.19 -14.38
CA LYS A 417 -25.68 10.09 -15.76
C LYS A 417 -24.57 10.33 -16.78
N GLY A 418 -24.01 11.52 -16.83
CA GLY A 418 -23.01 11.86 -17.84
C GLY A 418 -21.73 11.03 -17.73
N TYR A 419 -21.32 10.69 -16.52
CA TYR A 419 -20.19 9.78 -16.29
C TYR A 419 -20.46 8.38 -16.84
N THR A 420 -21.65 7.82 -16.54
CA THR A 420 -22.05 6.48 -16.97
C THR A 420 -22.24 6.43 -18.50
N GLU A 421 -22.88 7.44 -19.08
CA GLU A 421 -23.07 7.50 -20.54
C GLU A 421 -21.73 7.58 -21.30
N LYS A 422 -20.76 8.34 -20.79
CA LYS A 422 -19.39 8.34 -21.34
C LYS A 422 -18.74 6.97 -21.22
N GLN A 423 -18.81 6.39 -20.02
CA GLN A 423 -18.17 5.11 -19.76
C GLN A 423 -18.73 3.96 -20.60
N TRP A 424 -20.04 3.98 -20.89
CA TRP A 424 -20.70 2.93 -21.67
C TRP A 424 -20.89 3.28 -23.15
N GLY A 425 -20.71 4.55 -23.51
CA GLY A 425 -20.97 5.03 -24.88
C GLY A 425 -22.43 4.95 -25.31
N ARG A 426 -23.36 4.82 -24.34
CA ARG A 426 -24.80 4.61 -24.54
C ARG A 426 -25.60 5.41 -23.53
N ASP A 427 -26.83 5.80 -23.92
CA ASP A 427 -27.81 6.43 -23.03
C ASP A 427 -28.16 5.47 -21.87
N CYS A 428 -28.27 6.01 -20.65
CA CYS A 428 -28.60 5.24 -19.44
C CYS A 428 -29.91 4.45 -19.53
N ARG A 429 -30.89 4.94 -20.33
CA ARG A 429 -32.17 4.24 -20.60
C ARG A 429 -31.99 2.97 -21.42
N SER A 430 -30.92 2.86 -22.20
CA SER A 430 -30.62 1.69 -23.01
C SER A 430 -29.77 0.64 -22.25
N LEU A 431 -29.35 0.96 -21.04
CA LEU A 431 -28.53 0.09 -20.20
C LEU A 431 -29.38 -0.68 -19.19
N PRO A 432 -29.10 -1.97 -18.94
CA PRO A 432 -29.87 -2.77 -17.98
C PRO A 432 -29.74 -2.26 -16.54
N ALA A 433 -30.83 -2.34 -15.78
CA ALA A 433 -30.89 -1.91 -14.39
C ALA A 433 -29.85 -2.61 -13.48
N PHE A 434 -29.50 -3.88 -13.75
CA PHE A 434 -28.56 -4.64 -12.92
C PHE A 434 -27.12 -4.10 -12.93
N ILE A 435 -26.74 -3.21 -13.84
CA ILE A 435 -25.42 -2.56 -13.86
C ILE A 435 -25.20 -1.75 -12.59
N ILE A 436 -26.27 -1.12 -12.07
CA ILE A 436 -26.25 -0.40 -10.79
C ILE A 436 -27.15 -1.12 -9.79
N LYS A 437 -26.62 -2.13 -9.10
CA LYS A 437 -27.40 -2.84 -8.06
C LYS A 437 -27.59 -2.03 -6.79
N ARG A 438 -26.60 -1.20 -6.45
CA ARG A 438 -26.62 -0.29 -5.29
C ARG A 438 -25.65 0.85 -5.53
N ILE A 439 -25.98 2.02 -5.01
CA ILE A 439 -25.08 3.17 -4.94
C ILE A 439 -24.84 3.45 -3.46
N PRO A 440 -23.61 3.39 -2.96
CA PRO A 440 -23.34 3.62 -1.56
C PRO A 440 -23.53 5.10 -1.21
N LEU A 441 -24.58 5.39 -0.44
CA LEU A 441 -24.81 6.69 0.17
C LEU A 441 -24.28 6.65 1.60
N ARG A 442 -23.46 7.63 1.97
CA ARG A 442 -22.90 7.77 3.33
C ARG A 442 -23.44 9.03 3.99
N PHE A 443 -24.11 8.85 5.12
CA PHE A 443 -24.64 9.97 5.91
C PHE A 443 -23.67 10.41 7.01
N THR A 444 -22.37 10.46 6.66
CA THR A 444 -21.25 10.91 7.46
C THR A 444 -20.40 11.88 6.64
N TYR A 445 -19.50 12.63 7.26
CA TYR A 445 -18.56 13.53 6.59
C TYR A 445 -17.23 12.85 6.18
N ASP A 446 -17.21 11.52 6.18
CA ASP A 446 -16.03 10.74 5.79
C ASP A 446 -15.86 10.73 4.26
N ASN A 447 -14.72 11.26 3.79
CA ASN A 447 -14.33 11.32 2.38
C ASN A 447 -13.51 10.11 1.92
N ASN A 448 -13.15 9.17 2.80
CA ASN A 448 -12.44 7.98 2.39
C ASN A 448 -13.31 7.16 1.42
N TYR A 449 -12.83 6.98 0.18
CA TYR A 449 -13.60 6.28 -0.86
C TYR A 449 -13.81 4.80 -0.53
N PHE A 450 -12.82 4.14 0.04
CA PHE A 450 -12.88 2.73 0.40
C PHE A 450 -13.34 2.52 1.85
N ASN A 451 -13.95 1.37 2.12
CA ASN A 451 -14.32 0.94 3.48
C ASN A 451 -13.31 -0.06 4.06
N ASP A 452 -12.24 -0.35 3.33
CA ASP A 452 -11.24 -1.33 3.71
C ASP A 452 -10.35 -0.83 4.85
N ARG A 453 -9.87 -1.79 5.65
CA ARG A 453 -9.03 -1.52 6.81
C ARG A 453 -7.65 -1.01 6.43
N TYR A 454 -7.12 -1.48 5.31
CA TYR A 454 -5.79 -1.16 4.81
C TYR A 454 -5.93 -0.53 3.43
N GLN A 455 -5.21 0.55 3.18
CA GLN A 455 -5.06 1.16 1.88
C GLN A 455 -3.76 1.96 1.81
N GLY A 456 -3.26 2.19 0.59
CA GLY A 456 -2.05 2.98 0.35
C GLY A 456 -1.53 2.81 -1.07
N ILE A 457 -0.47 3.53 -1.35
CA ILE A 457 0.31 3.43 -2.60
C ILE A 457 1.69 2.89 -2.22
N PRO A 458 2.26 1.93 -2.97
CA PRO A 458 3.61 1.48 -2.72
C PRO A 458 4.60 2.60 -3.02
N VAL A 459 5.46 2.91 -2.06
CA VAL A 459 6.52 3.90 -2.21
C VAL A 459 7.46 3.46 -3.33
N GLY A 460 7.65 4.32 -4.33
CA GLY A 460 8.41 4.01 -5.55
C GLY A 460 7.62 3.26 -6.63
N GLY A 461 6.29 3.18 -6.52
CA GLY A 461 5.40 2.63 -7.54
C GLY A 461 5.21 1.11 -7.50
N TYR A 462 4.29 0.60 -8.31
CA TYR A 462 3.90 -0.83 -8.30
C TYR A 462 4.87 -1.74 -9.04
N THR A 463 5.58 -1.25 -10.04
CA THR A 463 6.43 -2.09 -10.90
C THR A 463 7.48 -2.87 -10.09
N GLN A 464 8.06 -2.26 -9.07
CA GLN A 464 9.02 -2.92 -8.19
C GLN A 464 8.46 -4.13 -7.43
N ILE A 465 7.16 -4.09 -7.06
CA ILE A 465 6.50 -5.23 -6.40
C ILE A 465 6.55 -6.44 -7.32
N ILE A 466 6.16 -6.23 -8.58
CA ILE A 466 6.16 -7.29 -9.60
C ILE A 466 7.57 -7.78 -9.88
N GLN A 467 8.54 -6.87 -10.00
CA GLN A 467 9.94 -7.24 -10.21
C GLN A 467 10.50 -8.09 -9.07
N LYS A 468 10.23 -7.71 -7.80
CA LYS A 468 10.64 -8.50 -6.64
C LYS A 468 9.96 -9.86 -6.58
N MET A 469 8.66 -9.96 -6.91
CA MET A 469 7.94 -11.23 -7.01
C MET A 469 8.52 -12.12 -8.10
N LEU A 470 8.91 -11.56 -9.24
CA LEU A 470 9.49 -12.28 -10.38
C LEU A 470 11.01 -12.52 -10.25
N SER A 471 11.67 -11.99 -9.21
CA SER A 471 13.11 -12.15 -9.01
C SER A 471 13.52 -13.62 -9.04
N GLY A 472 14.47 -13.98 -9.91
CA GLY A 472 14.96 -15.36 -10.14
C GLY A 472 14.08 -16.25 -11.03
N ALA A 473 12.95 -15.78 -11.57
CA ALA A 473 12.28 -16.40 -12.69
C ALA A 473 12.96 -16.01 -14.00
N ARG A 474 12.88 -16.86 -15.01
CA ARG A 474 13.26 -16.47 -16.39
C ARG A 474 12.11 -15.64 -16.97
N ILE A 475 12.41 -14.48 -17.56
CA ILE A 475 11.38 -13.55 -18.06
C ILE A 475 11.68 -13.21 -19.53
N LEU A 476 10.64 -13.30 -20.38
CA LEU A 476 10.67 -12.85 -21.76
C LEU A 476 9.54 -11.85 -22.00
N THR A 477 9.85 -10.58 -22.12
CA THR A 477 8.90 -9.53 -22.52
C THR A 477 8.83 -9.41 -24.03
N GLY A 478 7.80 -8.73 -24.58
CA GLY A 478 7.58 -8.65 -26.03
C GLY A 478 7.28 -10.01 -26.68
N THR A 479 6.76 -10.98 -25.90
CA THR A 479 6.58 -12.35 -26.31
C THR A 479 5.10 -12.73 -26.21
N ASP A 480 4.47 -12.95 -27.36
CA ASP A 480 3.08 -13.39 -27.45
C ASP A 480 2.97 -14.90 -27.20
N TYR A 481 2.03 -15.33 -26.35
CA TYR A 481 1.86 -16.72 -25.97
C TYR A 481 1.53 -17.63 -27.16
N ARG A 482 0.62 -17.21 -28.05
CA ARG A 482 0.15 -18.04 -29.17
C ARG A 482 1.25 -18.34 -30.19
N THR A 483 2.13 -17.38 -30.41
CA THR A 483 3.31 -17.56 -31.27
C THR A 483 4.36 -18.41 -30.56
N PHE A 484 4.65 -18.09 -29.33
CA PHE A 484 5.69 -18.76 -28.55
C PHE A 484 5.41 -20.25 -28.33
N ILE A 485 4.17 -20.62 -27.95
CA ILE A 485 3.83 -22.04 -27.67
C ILE A 485 3.83 -22.92 -28.94
N LYS A 486 3.59 -22.33 -30.11
CA LYS A 486 3.70 -23.06 -31.38
C LYS A 486 5.14 -23.41 -31.72
N GLU A 487 6.09 -22.52 -31.36
CA GLU A 487 7.51 -22.75 -31.59
C GLU A 487 8.12 -23.69 -30.53
N ARG A 488 7.60 -23.64 -29.30
CA ARG A 488 8.12 -24.37 -28.13
C ARG A 488 6.99 -25.06 -27.35
N PRO A 489 6.30 -26.08 -27.93
CA PRO A 489 5.13 -26.71 -27.30
C PRO A 489 5.44 -27.48 -26.01
N ASP A 490 6.66 -27.98 -25.85
CA ASP A 490 7.11 -28.80 -24.72
C ASP A 490 8.02 -27.99 -23.76
N ILE A 491 7.93 -26.65 -23.72
CA ILE A 491 8.79 -25.80 -22.92
C ILE A 491 8.57 -25.95 -21.41
N ALA A 492 7.38 -26.38 -20.96
CA ALA A 492 7.03 -26.54 -19.58
C ALA A 492 6.03 -27.67 -19.33
N ASP A 493 6.06 -28.25 -18.11
CA ASP A 493 5.12 -29.28 -17.68
C ASP A 493 3.69 -28.73 -17.56
N LYS A 494 3.55 -27.49 -17.05
CA LYS A 494 2.26 -26.82 -16.85
C LYS A 494 2.30 -25.36 -17.31
N ILE A 495 1.12 -24.85 -17.66
CA ILE A 495 0.91 -23.48 -18.10
C ILE A 495 -0.01 -22.77 -17.11
N VAL A 496 0.34 -21.56 -16.72
CA VAL A 496 -0.54 -20.61 -16.05
C VAL A 496 -0.88 -19.51 -17.04
N PHE A 497 -2.14 -19.47 -17.47
CA PHE A 497 -2.58 -18.54 -18.50
C PHE A 497 -3.44 -17.41 -17.89
N THR A 498 -2.98 -16.18 -18.04
CA THR A 498 -3.66 -14.98 -17.49
C THR A 498 -4.26 -14.06 -18.56
N GLY A 499 -4.11 -14.42 -19.82
CA GLY A 499 -4.73 -13.74 -20.97
C GLY A 499 -6.23 -14.06 -21.09
N PRO A 500 -6.91 -13.50 -22.12
CA PRO A 500 -8.31 -13.79 -22.41
C PRO A 500 -8.55 -15.29 -22.66
N ILE A 501 -9.51 -15.88 -21.96
CA ILE A 501 -9.77 -17.32 -22.09
C ILE A 501 -10.20 -17.72 -23.50
N ASP A 502 -10.99 -16.89 -24.19
CA ASP A 502 -11.39 -17.09 -25.57
C ASP A 502 -10.21 -17.06 -26.55
N GLU A 503 -9.19 -16.24 -26.28
CA GLU A 503 -7.94 -16.20 -27.04
C GLU A 503 -7.15 -17.52 -26.90
N PHE A 504 -7.16 -18.14 -25.72
CA PHE A 504 -6.52 -19.44 -25.50
C PHE A 504 -7.11 -20.53 -26.40
N PHE A 505 -8.43 -20.51 -26.59
CA PHE A 505 -9.16 -21.45 -27.44
C PHE A 505 -9.33 -20.97 -28.90
N ASP A 506 -8.46 -20.05 -29.37
CA ASP A 506 -8.51 -19.50 -30.73
C ASP A 506 -9.89 -18.97 -31.15
N TYR A 507 -10.65 -18.44 -30.17
CA TYR A 507 -12.00 -17.89 -30.36
C TYR A 507 -13.00 -18.90 -30.97
N SER A 508 -12.83 -20.16 -30.72
CA SER A 508 -13.60 -21.26 -31.34
C SER A 508 -15.12 -21.20 -31.11
N LEU A 509 -15.54 -20.54 -30.01
CA LEU A 509 -16.96 -20.30 -29.68
C LEU A 509 -17.41 -18.87 -29.93
N GLY A 510 -16.49 -18.00 -30.40
CA GLY A 510 -16.71 -16.55 -30.59
C GLY A 510 -15.94 -15.68 -29.61
N HIS A 511 -16.03 -14.36 -29.79
CA HIS A 511 -15.33 -13.41 -28.97
C HIS A 511 -16.13 -13.03 -27.72
N LEU A 512 -15.48 -13.04 -26.58
CA LEU A 512 -15.95 -12.37 -25.36
C LEU A 512 -15.76 -10.86 -25.52
N GLU A 513 -16.68 -10.07 -24.97
CA GLU A 513 -16.63 -8.60 -25.05
C GLU A 513 -15.94 -8.02 -23.84
N TYR A 514 -15.19 -6.94 -24.05
CA TYR A 514 -14.46 -6.23 -23.03
C TYR A 514 -14.75 -4.72 -23.08
N ARG A 515 -14.36 -4.01 -22.06
CA ARG A 515 -14.23 -2.55 -22.08
C ARG A 515 -12.77 -2.20 -22.18
N THR A 516 -12.47 -1.08 -22.83
CA THR A 516 -11.12 -0.56 -22.92
C THR A 516 -11.09 0.94 -22.64
N VAL A 517 -9.92 1.45 -22.31
CA VAL A 517 -9.67 2.86 -22.04
C VAL A 517 -8.39 3.29 -22.74
N ARG A 518 -8.34 4.56 -23.14
CA ARG A 518 -7.15 5.19 -23.68
C ARG A 518 -6.71 6.31 -22.74
N PHE A 519 -5.41 6.39 -22.50
CA PHE A 519 -4.80 7.43 -21.68
C PHE A 519 -4.02 8.41 -22.54
N GLU A 520 -4.13 9.70 -22.24
CA GLU A 520 -3.30 10.76 -22.79
C GLU A 520 -2.55 11.42 -21.64
N ASP A 521 -1.23 11.25 -21.65
CA ASP A 521 -0.36 11.84 -20.64
C ASP A 521 0.14 13.20 -21.10
N GLU A 522 0.21 14.13 -20.16
CA GLU A 522 0.77 15.47 -20.39
C GLU A 522 1.66 15.85 -19.20
N THR A 523 2.90 16.28 -19.51
CA THR A 523 3.78 16.88 -18.52
C THR A 523 3.59 18.38 -18.54
N LEU A 524 3.24 18.95 -17.38
CA LEU A 524 2.95 20.37 -17.21
C LEU A 524 4.06 21.04 -16.40
N ASP A 525 4.43 22.25 -16.81
CA ASP A 525 5.44 23.07 -16.10
C ASP A 525 4.77 23.92 -15.01
N VAL A 526 4.02 23.24 -14.15
CA VAL A 526 3.34 23.80 -12.97
C VAL A 526 3.51 22.84 -11.80
N GLU A 527 3.57 23.38 -10.59
CA GLU A 527 3.74 22.57 -9.37
C GLU A 527 2.49 21.73 -9.08
N ASP A 528 1.31 22.26 -9.33
CA ASP A 528 0.03 21.59 -9.05
C ASP A 528 -0.99 21.97 -10.13
N TYR A 529 -1.75 21.00 -10.63
CA TYR A 529 -2.75 21.21 -11.67
C TYR A 529 -4.17 21.23 -11.12
N GLN A 530 -4.52 20.29 -10.24
CA GLN A 530 -5.91 20.10 -9.80
C GLN A 530 -6.07 19.91 -8.28
N GLY A 531 -4.97 19.86 -7.50
CA GLY A 531 -5.00 19.74 -6.04
C GLY A 531 -5.51 18.39 -5.51
N SER A 532 -5.61 17.38 -6.36
CA SER A 532 -6.09 16.04 -6.01
C SER A 532 -5.53 15.01 -6.98
N ALA A 533 -5.27 13.79 -6.49
CA ALA A 533 -4.79 12.71 -7.35
C ALA A 533 -5.80 12.33 -8.44
N VAL A 534 -7.10 12.38 -8.14
CA VAL A 534 -8.16 11.94 -9.07
C VAL A 534 -9.33 12.90 -9.06
N VAL A 535 -9.65 13.46 -10.24
CA VAL A 535 -10.85 14.24 -10.48
C VAL A 535 -11.70 13.55 -11.55
N ASN A 536 -12.92 13.14 -11.20
CA ASN A 536 -13.90 12.57 -12.12
C ASN A 536 -14.73 13.70 -12.75
N TYR A 537 -14.86 13.70 -14.06
CA TYR A 537 -15.68 14.63 -14.80
C TYR A 537 -17.03 13.98 -15.10
N THR A 538 -18.10 14.47 -14.49
CA THR A 538 -19.41 13.83 -14.53
C THR A 538 -20.38 14.49 -15.49
N ASP A 539 -20.04 15.64 -16.05
CA ASP A 539 -20.76 16.23 -17.18
C ASP A 539 -20.56 15.41 -18.47
N ARG A 540 -21.45 15.56 -19.46
CA ARG A 540 -21.41 14.82 -20.72
C ARG A 540 -20.47 15.47 -21.76
N GLU A 541 -20.29 16.77 -21.66
CA GLU A 541 -19.57 17.60 -22.63
C GLU A 541 -18.05 17.36 -22.57
N THR A 542 -17.51 17.09 -21.40
CA THR A 542 -16.10 16.74 -21.21
C THR A 542 -15.83 15.35 -21.77
N PRO A 543 -14.89 15.19 -22.74
CA PRO A 543 -14.72 13.93 -23.44
C PRO A 543 -14.02 12.83 -22.63
N TRP A 544 -13.30 13.17 -21.57
CA TRP A 544 -12.66 12.20 -20.63
C TRP A 544 -13.54 11.96 -19.42
N THR A 545 -13.37 10.79 -18.80
CA THR A 545 -14.08 10.45 -17.56
C THR A 545 -13.36 10.96 -16.34
N ARG A 546 -12.01 11.01 -16.38
CA ARG A 546 -11.22 11.52 -15.27
C ARG A 546 -9.88 12.10 -15.70
N ILE A 547 -9.31 12.91 -14.82
CA ILE A 547 -7.90 13.30 -14.87
C ILE A 547 -7.23 12.73 -13.63
N ILE A 548 -6.07 12.13 -13.84
CA ILE A 548 -5.18 11.61 -12.79
C ILE A 548 -3.98 12.54 -12.72
N GLU A 549 -3.68 13.12 -11.58
CA GLU A 549 -2.45 13.85 -11.31
C GLU A 549 -1.55 13.00 -10.41
N HIS A 550 -0.53 12.39 -11.01
CA HIS A 550 0.17 11.25 -10.43
C HIS A 550 1.00 11.58 -9.20
N LYS A 551 1.59 12.78 -9.11
CA LYS A 551 2.45 13.16 -7.98
C LYS A 551 1.74 13.11 -6.62
N HIS A 552 0.42 13.34 -6.58
CA HIS A 552 -0.34 13.32 -5.34
C HIS A 552 -0.47 11.94 -4.69
N PHE A 553 -0.27 10.85 -5.44
CA PHE A 553 -0.29 9.50 -4.87
C PHE A 553 0.82 9.26 -3.86
N GLU A 554 1.97 9.90 -4.06
CA GLU A 554 3.14 9.79 -3.17
C GLU A 554 3.49 11.14 -2.50
N PHE A 555 2.52 12.06 -2.42
CA PHE A 555 2.68 13.39 -1.79
C PHE A 555 3.85 14.20 -2.35
N GLY A 556 4.10 14.07 -3.65
CA GLY A 556 5.24 14.68 -4.34
C GLY A 556 5.20 16.21 -4.40
N HIS A 557 6.38 16.85 -4.36
CA HIS A 557 6.58 18.30 -4.43
C HIS A 557 7.47 18.72 -5.61
N GLN A 558 7.48 17.94 -6.69
CA GLN A 558 8.24 18.25 -7.90
C GLN A 558 7.74 19.59 -8.50
N PRO A 559 8.63 20.38 -9.13
CA PRO A 559 8.25 21.67 -9.75
C PRO A 559 7.35 21.50 -10.98
N LYS A 560 7.33 20.29 -11.56
CA LYS A 560 6.44 19.90 -12.65
C LYS A 560 5.42 18.89 -12.17
N THR A 561 4.34 18.74 -12.91
CA THR A 561 3.38 17.66 -12.69
C THR A 561 3.09 16.87 -13.96
N ILE A 562 2.62 15.63 -13.80
CA ILE A 562 2.18 14.77 -14.91
C ILE A 562 0.74 14.39 -14.66
N ILE A 563 -0.08 14.68 -15.67
CA ILE A 563 -1.49 14.30 -15.67
C ILE A 563 -1.77 13.26 -16.76
N SER A 564 -2.76 12.38 -16.50
CA SER A 564 -3.31 11.46 -17.50
C SER A 564 -4.81 11.69 -17.63
N ARG A 565 -5.27 11.95 -18.86
CA ARG A 565 -6.71 11.99 -19.18
C ARG A 565 -7.17 10.62 -19.61
N GLU A 566 -8.20 10.09 -18.97
CA GLU A 566 -8.78 8.77 -19.25
C GLU A 566 -10.00 8.91 -20.16
N TYR A 567 -9.91 8.29 -21.35
CA TYR A 567 -10.98 8.23 -22.33
C TYR A 567 -11.56 6.82 -22.41
N PRO A 568 -12.84 6.60 -22.10
CA PRO A 568 -13.48 5.32 -22.32
C PRO A 568 -13.66 5.08 -23.83
N MET A 569 -13.45 3.83 -24.24
CA MET A 569 -13.55 3.44 -25.63
C MET A 569 -14.33 2.12 -25.78
N GLU A 570 -15.02 1.97 -26.91
CA GLU A 570 -15.56 0.68 -27.30
C GLU A 570 -14.41 -0.28 -27.65
N TRP A 571 -14.41 -1.45 -27.02
CA TRP A 571 -13.39 -2.46 -27.30
C TRP A 571 -13.70 -3.16 -28.65
N LYS A 572 -12.65 -3.45 -29.40
CA LYS A 572 -12.69 -4.25 -30.63
C LYS A 572 -11.59 -5.31 -30.57
N PRO A 573 -11.77 -6.46 -31.25
CA PRO A 573 -10.70 -7.47 -31.36
C PRO A 573 -9.37 -6.84 -31.77
N GLY A 574 -8.30 -7.18 -31.04
CA GLY A 574 -6.97 -6.60 -31.22
C GLY A 574 -6.67 -5.37 -30.34
N MET A 575 -7.65 -4.81 -29.66
CA MET A 575 -7.43 -3.81 -28.60
C MET A 575 -7.14 -4.46 -27.26
N GLU A 576 -6.47 -3.74 -26.37
CA GLU A 576 -6.18 -4.18 -25.00
C GLU A 576 -7.49 -4.33 -24.20
N PRO A 577 -7.78 -5.52 -23.63
CA PRO A 577 -8.96 -5.73 -22.80
C PRO A 577 -8.67 -5.28 -21.36
N TYR A 578 -9.47 -4.35 -20.82
CA TYR A 578 -9.33 -3.90 -19.43
C TYR A 578 -10.32 -4.56 -18.49
N TYR A 579 -11.59 -4.60 -18.86
CA TYR A 579 -12.68 -5.09 -18.02
C TYR A 579 -13.61 -6.00 -18.81
N PRO A 580 -14.00 -7.19 -18.24
CA PRO A 580 -15.04 -8.03 -18.83
C PRO A 580 -16.41 -7.34 -18.86
N VAL A 581 -17.21 -7.60 -19.88
CA VAL A 581 -18.62 -7.21 -19.95
C VAL A 581 -19.47 -8.34 -19.41
N ASN A 582 -19.92 -8.21 -18.14
CA ASN A 582 -20.66 -9.26 -17.44
C ASN A 582 -22.17 -9.15 -17.70
N ASP A 583 -22.60 -9.27 -18.96
CA ASP A 583 -24.01 -9.46 -19.33
C ASP A 583 -24.37 -10.95 -19.51
N GLU A 584 -25.64 -11.25 -19.73
CA GLU A 584 -26.12 -12.63 -19.89
C GLU A 584 -25.45 -13.35 -21.07
N LYS A 585 -25.29 -12.68 -22.20
CA LYS A 585 -24.68 -13.21 -23.42
C LYS A 585 -23.21 -13.62 -23.16
N ASN A 586 -22.44 -12.69 -22.63
CA ASN A 586 -21.02 -12.93 -22.37
C ASN A 586 -20.81 -13.93 -21.23
N THR A 587 -21.66 -13.91 -20.21
CA THR A 587 -21.63 -14.89 -19.11
C THR A 587 -21.91 -16.31 -19.65
N ALA A 588 -22.93 -16.48 -20.50
CA ALA A 588 -23.23 -17.77 -21.10
C ALA A 588 -22.08 -18.27 -22.03
N LEU A 589 -21.46 -17.39 -22.80
CA LEU A 589 -20.31 -17.71 -23.65
C LEU A 589 -19.08 -18.09 -22.79
N TYR A 590 -18.82 -17.35 -21.72
CA TYR A 590 -17.73 -17.67 -20.80
C TYR A 590 -17.92 -19.06 -20.15
N GLU A 591 -19.14 -19.42 -19.72
CA GLU A 591 -19.38 -20.75 -19.13
C GLU A 591 -19.12 -21.88 -20.14
N GLN A 592 -19.31 -21.65 -21.43
CA GLN A 592 -18.94 -22.64 -22.48
C GLN A 592 -17.41 -22.77 -22.57
N TYR A 593 -16.64 -21.67 -22.59
CA TYR A 593 -15.18 -21.72 -22.55
C TYR A 593 -14.66 -22.36 -21.26
N ARG A 594 -15.31 -22.05 -20.14
CA ARG A 594 -15.00 -22.68 -18.85
C ARG A 594 -15.23 -24.19 -18.88
N ALA A 595 -16.26 -24.69 -19.56
CA ALA A 595 -16.49 -26.12 -19.75
C ALA A 595 -15.34 -26.75 -20.52
N LEU A 596 -14.87 -26.14 -21.63
CA LEU A 596 -13.70 -26.60 -22.38
C LEU A 596 -12.44 -26.63 -21.48
N SER A 597 -12.26 -25.67 -20.60
CA SER A 597 -11.12 -25.65 -19.69
C SER A 597 -11.12 -26.78 -18.65
N GLN A 598 -12.25 -27.45 -18.44
CA GLN A 598 -12.38 -28.60 -17.52
C GLN A 598 -12.15 -29.95 -18.20
N GLU A 599 -11.95 -29.98 -19.51
CA GLU A 599 -11.56 -31.20 -20.21
C GLU A 599 -10.22 -31.73 -19.66
N PRO A 600 -10.08 -33.05 -19.44
CA PRO A 600 -8.92 -33.65 -18.78
C PRO A 600 -7.57 -33.25 -19.39
N GLU A 601 -7.50 -33.10 -20.71
CA GLU A 601 -6.29 -32.71 -21.43
C GLU A 601 -5.86 -31.29 -21.12
N ILE A 602 -6.79 -30.35 -20.90
CA ILE A 602 -6.54 -28.97 -20.58
C ILE A 602 -6.38 -28.79 -19.06
N LYS A 603 -7.32 -29.30 -18.26
CA LYS A 603 -7.36 -29.13 -16.80
C LYS A 603 -6.08 -29.60 -16.10
N ASN A 604 -5.46 -30.68 -16.59
CA ASN A 604 -4.24 -31.22 -16.00
C ASN A 604 -2.98 -30.43 -16.36
N LYS A 605 -3.03 -29.61 -17.42
CA LYS A 605 -1.88 -28.88 -17.96
C LYS A 605 -1.99 -27.38 -17.79
N VAL A 606 -3.21 -26.82 -17.69
CA VAL A 606 -3.42 -25.36 -17.73
C VAL A 606 -4.19 -24.89 -16.52
N ILE A 607 -3.67 -23.86 -15.87
CA ILE A 607 -4.34 -23.10 -14.82
C ILE A 607 -4.73 -21.75 -15.42
N PHE A 608 -6.04 -21.47 -15.51
CA PHE A 608 -6.54 -20.17 -15.93
C PHE A 608 -6.68 -19.27 -14.72
N GLY A 609 -6.08 -18.09 -14.77
CA GLY A 609 -6.09 -17.15 -13.66
C GLY A 609 -6.11 -15.68 -14.07
N GLY A 610 -6.27 -14.81 -13.07
CA GLY A 610 -6.37 -13.39 -13.29
C GLY A 610 -7.71 -12.96 -13.89
N ARG A 611 -7.83 -11.67 -14.17
CA ARG A 611 -9.07 -11.00 -14.60
C ARG A 611 -9.60 -11.54 -15.93
N LEU A 612 -8.72 -11.73 -16.88
CA LEU A 612 -9.07 -12.14 -18.25
C LEU A 612 -9.23 -13.66 -18.39
N GLY A 613 -8.35 -14.44 -17.73
CA GLY A 613 -8.42 -15.90 -17.76
C GLY A 613 -9.64 -16.47 -17.03
N THR A 614 -10.19 -15.74 -16.06
CA THR A 614 -11.41 -16.12 -15.33
C THR A 614 -12.63 -15.26 -15.69
N TYR A 615 -12.50 -14.35 -16.63
CA TYR A 615 -13.54 -13.42 -17.07
C TYR A 615 -14.28 -12.75 -15.91
N ARG A 616 -13.53 -12.25 -14.89
CA ARG A 616 -14.07 -11.64 -13.68
C ARG A 616 -13.49 -10.27 -13.43
N TYR A 617 -14.31 -9.39 -12.90
CA TYR A 617 -13.84 -8.12 -12.37
C TYR A 617 -13.24 -8.35 -10.98
N TYR A 618 -11.93 -8.22 -10.86
CA TYR A 618 -11.19 -8.32 -9.60
C TYR A 618 -10.53 -6.99 -9.23
N ASN A 619 -10.58 -6.61 -7.97
CA ASN A 619 -9.65 -5.64 -7.40
C ASN A 619 -8.27 -6.29 -7.20
N MET A 620 -7.24 -5.49 -6.96
CA MET A 620 -5.86 -6.00 -6.81
C MET A 620 -5.72 -7.04 -5.69
N ASP A 621 -6.36 -6.79 -4.55
CA ASP A 621 -6.36 -7.70 -3.40
C ASP A 621 -6.99 -9.07 -3.74
N GLN A 622 -8.09 -9.05 -4.48
CA GLN A 622 -8.78 -10.26 -4.95
C GLN A 622 -7.94 -11.05 -5.95
N VAL A 623 -7.20 -10.36 -6.82
CA VAL A 623 -6.25 -11.01 -7.74
C VAL A 623 -5.16 -11.74 -6.97
N ILE A 624 -4.59 -11.10 -5.94
CA ILE A 624 -3.55 -11.69 -5.09
C ILE A 624 -4.12 -12.89 -4.32
N ALA A 625 -5.29 -12.72 -3.69
CA ALA A 625 -5.94 -13.80 -2.94
C ALA A 625 -6.19 -15.03 -3.83
N ALA A 626 -6.72 -14.82 -5.04
CA ALA A 626 -6.96 -15.90 -6.01
C ALA A 626 -5.66 -16.61 -6.43
N ALA A 627 -4.60 -15.85 -6.71
CA ALA A 627 -3.32 -16.43 -7.10
C ALA A 627 -2.67 -17.23 -5.96
N LEU A 628 -2.76 -16.75 -4.72
CA LEU A 628 -2.29 -17.48 -3.54
C LEU A 628 -3.07 -18.75 -3.29
N GLU A 629 -4.41 -18.71 -3.45
CA GLU A 629 -5.27 -19.88 -3.29
C GLU A 629 -4.98 -20.95 -4.36
N ASP A 630 -4.82 -20.55 -5.62
CA ASP A 630 -4.53 -21.46 -6.71
C ASP A 630 -3.12 -22.08 -6.59
N ALA A 631 -2.13 -21.29 -6.17
CA ALA A 631 -0.79 -21.79 -5.85
C ALA A 631 -0.82 -22.77 -4.66
N GLU A 632 -1.57 -22.45 -3.60
CA GLU A 632 -1.73 -23.34 -2.46
C GLU A 632 -2.37 -24.68 -2.84
N LYS A 633 -3.43 -24.66 -3.65
CA LYS A 633 -4.09 -25.87 -4.19
C LYS A 633 -3.12 -26.72 -5.03
N GLU A 634 -2.32 -26.06 -5.88
CA GLU A 634 -1.39 -26.75 -6.77
C GLU A 634 -0.24 -27.41 -6.02
N PHE A 635 0.34 -26.71 -5.03
CA PHE A 635 1.56 -27.18 -4.36
C PHE A 635 1.31 -28.02 -3.11
N ARG A 636 0.14 -27.89 -2.42
CA ARG A 636 -0.21 -28.73 -1.27
C ARG A 636 -0.68 -30.12 -1.69
N ARG A 637 -1.43 -30.29 -2.79
CA ARG A 637 -1.90 -31.59 -3.28
C ARG A 637 -0.78 -32.57 -3.57
N ARG A 638 0.40 -32.10 -3.96
CA ARG A 638 1.57 -32.95 -4.23
C ARG A 638 2.29 -33.47 -2.97
N LYS A 639 1.97 -32.97 -1.78
CA LYS A 639 2.54 -33.51 -0.52
C LYS A 639 1.77 -34.72 0.02
N GLU A 640 0.57 -34.99 -0.46
CA GLU A 640 -0.31 -36.06 0.02
C GLU A 640 -0.36 -37.28 -0.92
N GLU A 641 0.22 -37.23 -2.10
CA GLU A 641 0.42 -38.41 -2.96
C GLU A 641 1.78 -39.05 -2.60
N PRO A 642 1.81 -40.28 -2.07
CA PRO A 642 3.06 -41.01 -1.88
C PRO A 642 3.63 -41.41 -3.23
N LEU A 643 4.96 -41.26 -3.38
CA LEU A 643 5.77 -41.75 -4.52
C LEU A 643 5.57 -43.22 -4.75
#